data_b9b6a27b2e881e7ad8eb075a30965e2f
#
_entry.id   b9b6a27b2e881e7ad8eb075a30965e2f
#
_cell.length_a   1.000
_cell.length_b   1.000
_cell.length_c   1.000
_cell.angle_alpha   90.00
_cell.angle_beta   90.00
_cell.angle_gamma   90.00
#
_symmetry.space_group_name_H-M   'P 1'
#
loop_
_entity.id
_entity.type
_entity.pdbx_description
1 polymer ?
#
loop_
_entity_poly.entity_id
_entity_poly.type
_entity_poly.pdbx_seq_one_letter_code
_entity_poly.pdbx_strand_id
1 'polypeptide(L)'
;RYTSGDLIIDGVSTKEYKDKDWDNYRNHKVGFVFQNYNLIPHQTVLENVEIALTLSGIKKDERKRRAIEVLERVGLKDKLKSKPNQLSGGQMQRVAIARALVNDPEIILADEPTGALDSKTSVQIMEILKEISKDKLVVMVTHNPDLAEEYSTRIIRLLDGELKQDTNPYTHEESMKEIENHKKELEKEAASAEREKTFKKTEKKKSMSFFTALALSFKNMLTKKGRTIMVSFAGSIGIIGIALILAVSAGMTGYIENMQSDSLSSYPISVSSVAIDYQSAIGEITSGDTTVTTDDEGLTVYNPQDVLIKMGRYNYMSADFVNYVKEYYSSGDKANMINDYTISYATTMRILTQNSLGAYVAINSSVMTSAISGVTSSTFFEGLNNQDYVLSLYDVVGGENAHYPTNRNEVALVLSGDSVSTTLLDSLGIEYSIGADGDYTNLQYDEIIGKTYKLLLNDAYYDADTEQPKANFDLLNSTDTAASFYQQYSQQDLGNLYNDENTVELTITCVLQLKDDAAGSIFSDGIMYTQDLVEFYRDDCKSSDVVNTLKTKYLDGDSNLINGDTPFVNRYTVRISELQQYLNMDNGMFSYNTPNEMKLALNSYFQINLSDEELINLYLQVYGASDVPTGIYFYASSFESKDDIIAMIDAWNAREGVYTITYTDSSELLTNILGNLVDIISYVLIAFAAISLVVSSIMIAIITYTSVIERTKEIGVLRSIGASKRDVSRVFNAETTIIGLAAGLIGVIVAGLLTIPIGLILKSLTGIGGLAVLEPLSALVLVVISVVLTFVAGLVPAHIASKKDPVLALRSE
;
A
#
# COMPACT_ATOMS: atom_id res chain seq x y z
N ARG A 1 27.96 -20.07 -47.91
CA ARG A 1 28.93 -21.14 -47.54
C ARG A 1 29.15 -22.01 -48.76
N TYR A 2 30.42 -22.31 -49.11
CA TYR A 2 30.73 -23.23 -50.16
C TYR A 2 30.37 -24.68 -49.76
N THR A 3 30.03 -25.51 -50.77
CA THR A 3 29.60 -26.89 -50.53
C THR A 3 30.78 -27.78 -50.25
N SER A 4 31.91 -27.55 -50.90
CA SER A 4 33.16 -28.25 -50.74
C SER A 4 34.35 -27.33 -51.03
N GLY A 5 35.57 -27.79 -50.76
CA GLY A 5 36.75 -26.97 -50.92
C GLY A 5 37.16 -26.25 -49.62
N ASP A 6 38.03 -25.23 -49.72
CA ASP A 6 38.42 -24.33 -48.65
C ASP A 6 38.69 -22.94 -49.17
N LEU A 7 38.33 -21.91 -48.41
CA LEU A 7 38.67 -20.55 -48.66
C LEU A 7 39.63 -20.09 -47.56
N ILE A 8 40.84 -19.73 -47.96
CA ILE A 8 41.89 -19.27 -47.06
C ILE A 8 41.96 -17.73 -47.20
N ILE A 9 41.88 -17.03 -46.10
CA ILE A 9 42.00 -15.57 -46.04
C ILE A 9 43.07 -15.23 -45.00
N ASP A 10 44.09 -14.45 -45.45
CA ASP A 10 45.24 -14.10 -44.62
C ASP A 10 45.88 -15.35 -43.95
N GLY A 11 46.00 -16.48 -44.72
CA GLY A 11 46.58 -17.72 -44.26
C GLY A 11 45.72 -18.54 -43.29
N VAL A 12 44.48 -18.10 -42.97
CA VAL A 12 43.56 -18.81 -42.07
C VAL A 12 42.38 -19.39 -42.87
N SER A 13 42.09 -20.68 -42.67
CA SER A 13 40.92 -21.31 -43.25
C SER A 13 39.64 -20.76 -42.74
N THR A 14 38.71 -20.38 -43.64
CA THR A 14 37.39 -19.90 -43.27
C THR A 14 36.49 -20.95 -42.62
N LYS A 15 36.90 -22.21 -42.61
CA LYS A 15 36.27 -23.30 -41.84
C LYS A 15 36.37 -23.04 -40.34
N GLU A 16 37.44 -22.37 -39.90
CA GLU A 16 37.71 -22.04 -38.51
C GLU A 16 36.97 -20.76 -38.06
N TYR A 17 36.41 -19.99 -39.01
CA TYR A 17 35.76 -18.73 -38.75
C TYR A 17 34.42 -18.93 -38.03
N LYS A 18 34.27 -18.28 -36.86
CA LYS A 18 33.04 -18.16 -36.12
C LYS A 18 32.25 -16.95 -36.66
N ASP A 19 30.95 -16.88 -36.35
CA ASP A 19 30.07 -15.74 -36.73
C ASP A 19 30.73 -14.39 -36.44
N LYS A 20 31.43 -14.27 -35.35
CA LYS A 20 32.13 -13.05 -34.94
C LYS A 20 33.29 -12.65 -35.86
N ASP A 21 33.98 -13.65 -36.37
CA ASP A 21 35.11 -13.43 -37.26
C ASP A 21 34.62 -12.99 -38.62
N TRP A 22 33.51 -13.56 -39.10
CA TRP A 22 32.79 -13.12 -40.29
C TRP A 22 32.23 -11.70 -40.15
N ASP A 23 31.66 -11.34 -38.97
CA ASP A 23 31.15 -9.98 -38.73
C ASP A 23 32.29 -8.96 -38.72
N ASN A 24 33.46 -9.32 -38.13
CA ASN A 24 34.64 -8.47 -38.11
C ASN A 24 35.25 -8.32 -39.52
N TYR A 25 35.31 -9.41 -40.28
CA TYR A 25 35.83 -9.41 -41.65
C TYR A 25 34.96 -8.49 -42.54
N ARG A 26 33.64 -8.61 -42.50
CA ARG A 26 32.72 -7.77 -43.22
C ARG A 26 32.77 -6.31 -42.80
N ASN A 27 33.09 -6.01 -41.57
CA ASN A 27 33.10 -4.63 -41.07
C ASN A 27 34.40 -3.87 -41.38
N HIS A 28 35.54 -4.57 -41.40
CA HIS A 28 36.84 -3.92 -41.49
C HIS A 28 37.65 -4.27 -42.75
N LYS A 29 37.50 -5.50 -43.30
CA LYS A 29 38.31 -5.93 -44.41
C LYS A 29 37.62 -5.83 -45.76
N VAL A 30 36.29 -5.83 -45.80
CA VAL A 30 35.52 -5.88 -47.05
C VAL A 30 34.49 -4.77 -47.08
N GLY A 31 34.50 -4.04 -48.23
CA GLY A 31 33.42 -3.13 -48.56
C GLY A 31 32.49 -3.72 -49.63
N PHE A 32 31.18 -3.64 -49.42
CA PHE A 32 30.18 -4.18 -50.32
C PHE A 32 29.47 -3.07 -51.11
N VAL A 33 29.45 -3.20 -52.44
CA VAL A 33 28.67 -2.37 -53.34
C VAL A 33 27.61 -3.26 -53.98
N PHE A 34 26.36 -3.04 -53.68
CA PHE A 34 25.22 -3.87 -54.10
C PHE A 34 24.57 -3.35 -55.37
N GLN A 35 23.99 -4.20 -56.19
CA GLN A 35 23.26 -3.91 -57.42
C GLN A 35 22.09 -2.91 -57.14
N ASN A 36 21.29 -3.12 -56.12
CA ASN A 36 20.13 -2.33 -55.75
C ASN A 36 20.43 -1.22 -54.70
N TYR A 37 21.66 -0.69 -54.67
CA TYR A 37 22.17 0.35 -53.75
C TYR A 37 22.02 0.01 -52.27
N ASN A 38 20.94 -0.59 -51.86
CA ASN A 38 20.59 -0.99 -50.48
C ASN A 38 20.86 0.14 -49.47
N LEU A 39 20.38 1.36 -49.81
CA LEU A 39 20.40 2.52 -48.91
C LEU A 39 19.19 2.47 -48.00
N ILE A 40 19.37 2.96 -46.79
CA ILE A 40 18.27 3.06 -45.78
C ILE A 40 17.44 4.32 -46.15
N PRO A 41 16.17 4.16 -46.58
CA PRO A 41 15.42 5.24 -47.25
C PRO A 41 15.13 6.47 -46.37
N HIS A 42 15.00 6.28 -45.06
CA HIS A 42 14.68 7.35 -44.12
C HIS A 42 15.91 8.09 -43.60
N GLN A 43 17.11 7.58 -43.83
CA GLN A 43 18.38 8.22 -43.49
C GLN A 43 18.88 9.12 -44.62
N THR A 44 19.62 10.15 -44.23
CA THR A 44 20.28 11.04 -45.17
C THR A 44 21.46 10.31 -45.82
N VAL A 45 22.01 10.89 -46.87
CA VAL A 45 23.24 10.43 -47.56
C VAL A 45 24.40 10.30 -46.57
N LEU A 46 24.62 11.31 -45.76
CA LEU A 46 25.64 11.30 -44.72
C LEU A 46 25.43 10.15 -43.73
N GLU A 47 24.21 9.97 -43.25
CA GLU A 47 23.88 8.93 -42.28
C GLU A 47 24.00 7.51 -42.83
N ASN A 48 23.66 7.30 -44.10
CA ASN A 48 23.86 6.04 -44.79
C ASN A 48 25.34 5.63 -44.88
N VAL A 49 26.26 6.61 -44.98
CA VAL A 49 27.70 6.35 -44.94
C VAL A 49 28.21 6.21 -43.50
N GLU A 50 27.79 7.07 -42.61
CA GLU A 50 28.16 7.01 -41.18
C GLU A 50 27.81 5.69 -40.47
N ILE A 51 26.79 4.95 -40.98
CA ILE A 51 26.32 3.71 -40.31
C ILE A 51 27.39 2.64 -40.22
N ALA A 52 28.24 2.53 -41.23
CA ALA A 52 29.37 1.58 -41.24
C ALA A 52 30.38 1.91 -40.12
N LEU A 53 30.70 3.20 -39.94
CA LEU A 53 31.58 3.68 -38.86
C LEU A 53 30.91 3.60 -37.48
N THR A 54 29.58 3.66 -37.43
CA THR A 54 28.81 3.49 -36.19
C THR A 54 28.94 2.07 -35.64
N LEU A 55 28.90 1.09 -36.53
CA LEU A 55 29.08 -0.31 -36.21
C LEU A 55 30.51 -0.61 -35.74
N SER A 56 31.49 0.09 -36.27
CA SER A 56 32.90 0.02 -35.84
C SER A 56 33.17 0.72 -34.51
N GLY A 57 32.16 1.36 -33.88
CA GLY A 57 32.27 2.02 -32.58
C GLY A 57 33.07 3.33 -32.59
N ILE A 58 33.19 4.00 -33.76
CA ILE A 58 33.93 5.26 -33.92
C ILE A 58 33.11 6.41 -33.31
N LYS A 59 33.76 7.39 -32.67
CA LYS A 59 33.13 8.57 -32.07
C LYS A 59 32.42 9.43 -33.13
N LYS A 60 31.32 10.09 -32.73
CA LYS A 60 30.43 10.84 -33.63
C LYS A 60 31.13 11.86 -34.53
N ASP A 61 32.05 12.66 -33.97
CA ASP A 61 32.70 13.72 -34.73
C ASP A 61 33.65 13.16 -35.78
N GLU A 62 34.40 12.14 -35.45
CA GLU A 62 35.28 11.44 -36.36
C GLU A 62 34.52 10.68 -37.46
N ARG A 63 33.38 10.07 -37.12
CA ARG A 63 32.48 9.44 -38.10
C ARG A 63 32.02 10.44 -39.14
N LYS A 64 31.54 11.62 -38.67
CA LYS A 64 31.04 12.66 -39.53
C LYS A 64 32.16 13.21 -40.47
N ARG A 65 33.34 13.41 -39.89
CA ARG A 65 34.50 13.88 -40.69
C ARG A 65 34.85 12.91 -41.80
N ARG A 66 35.04 11.61 -41.48
CA ARG A 66 35.38 10.58 -42.46
C ARG A 66 34.29 10.37 -43.49
N ALA A 67 33.02 10.37 -43.08
CA ALA A 67 31.91 10.20 -44.00
C ALA A 67 31.82 11.36 -45.01
N ILE A 68 32.06 12.61 -44.57
CA ILE A 68 32.08 13.76 -45.44
C ILE A 68 33.26 13.65 -46.46
N GLU A 69 34.45 13.27 -45.97
CA GLU A 69 35.65 13.15 -46.81
C GLU A 69 35.45 12.14 -47.95
N VAL A 70 34.87 10.96 -47.59
CA VAL A 70 34.60 9.93 -48.61
C VAL A 70 33.47 10.37 -49.57
N LEU A 71 32.44 11.06 -49.08
CA LEU A 71 31.37 11.59 -49.94
C LEU A 71 31.87 12.70 -50.89
N GLU A 72 32.85 13.47 -50.48
CA GLU A 72 33.51 14.47 -51.34
C GLU A 72 34.31 13.73 -52.46
N ARG A 73 35.03 12.66 -52.14
CA ARG A 73 35.78 11.85 -53.12
C ARG A 73 34.88 11.27 -54.23
N VAL A 74 33.63 10.91 -53.91
CA VAL A 74 32.68 10.41 -54.91
C VAL A 74 31.80 11.53 -55.53
N GLY A 75 32.09 12.81 -55.24
CA GLY A 75 31.42 13.96 -55.83
C GLY A 75 30.01 14.22 -55.29
N LEU A 76 29.73 14.01 -54.00
CA LEU A 76 28.43 14.19 -53.38
C LEU A 76 28.43 15.16 -52.22
N LYS A 77 29.37 16.10 -52.20
CA LYS A 77 29.50 17.10 -51.10
C LYS A 77 28.23 17.95 -50.91
N ASP A 78 27.53 18.27 -52.02
CA ASP A 78 26.30 19.08 -52.01
C ASP A 78 25.04 18.30 -51.61
N LYS A 79 25.10 16.97 -51.45
CA LYS A 79 23.97 16.07 -51.19
C LYS A 79 23.95 15.47 -49.79
N LEU A 80 24.80 15.91 -48.90
CA LEU A 80 24.97 15.29 -47.56
C LEU A 80 23.66 15.15 -46.77
N LYS A 81 22.74 16.12 -46.90
CA LYS A 81 21.45 16.17 -46.20
C LYS A 81 20.29 15.55 -46.98
N SER A 82 20.49 15.25 -48.26
CA SER A 82 19.47 14.61 -49.11
C SER A 82 19.17 13.22 -48.68
N LYS A 83 17.94 12.75 -48.93
CA LYS A 83 17.54 11.35 -48.73
C LYS A 83 17.65 10.55 -50.01
N PRO A 84 17.70 9.20 -49.96
CA PRO A 84 17.83 8.37 -51.17
C PRO A 84 16.77 8.63 -52.22
N ASN A 85 15.53 8.93 -51.87
CA ASN A 85 14.44 9.23 -52.78
C ASN A 85 14.60 10.60 -53.51
N GLN A 86 15.59 11.41 -53.15
CA GLN A 86 15.91 12.72 -53.79
C GLN A 86 17.14 12.61 -54.68
N LEU A 87 17.65 11.39 -54.92
CA LEU A 87 18.85 11.15 -55.68
C LEU A 87 18.56 10.40 -56.97
N SER A 88 19.40 10.65 -58.03
CA SER A 88 19.40 9.79 -59.19
C SER A 88 20.03 8.41 -58.89
N GLY A 89 19.80 7.41 -59.74
CA GLY A 89 20.38 6.06 -59.61
C GLY A 89 21.91 6.11 -59.47
N GLY A 90 22.61 6.86 -60.28
CA GLY A 90 24.05 7.02 -60.23
C GLY A 90 24.54 7.75 -58.97
N GLN A 91 23.75 8.70 -58.42
CA GLN A 91 24.05 9.33 -57.12
C GLN A 91 23.88 8.32 -56.01
N MET A 92 22.80 7.51 -56.04
CA MET A 92 22.60 6.45 -55.06
C MET A 92 23.74 5.43 -55.08
N GLN A 93 24.23 5.03 -56.27
CA GLN A 93 25.36 4.12 -56.37
C GLN A 93 26.64 4.72 -55.81
N ARG A 94 26.89 6.04 -56.06
CA ARG A 94 28.03 6.71 -55.45
C ARG A 94 27.95 6.78 -53.93
N VAL A 95 26.75 6.92 -53.35
CA VAL A 95 26.58 6.79 -51.89
C VAL A 95 26.90 5.37 -51.40
N ALA A 96 26.48 4.32 -52.13
CA ALA A 96 26.79 2.93 -51.80
C ALA A 96 28.29 2.64 -51.84
N ILE A 97 29.00 3.19 -52.87
CA ILE A 97 30.45 3.13 -52.94
C ILE A 97 31.11 3.87 -51.78
N ALA A 98 30.66 5.07 -51.45
CA ALA A 98 31.17 5.85 -50.31
C ALA A 98 31.00 5.06 -48.99
N ARG A 99 29.84 4.43 -48.83
CA ARG A 99 29.57 3.57 -47.61
C ARG A 99 30.50 2.36 -47.56
N ALA A 100 30.83 1.76 -48.71
CA ALA A 100 31.77 0.65 -48.76
C ALA A 100 33.22 1.10 -48.43
N LEU A 101 33.59 2.32 -48.77
CA LEU A 101 34.96 2.86 -48.61
C LEU A 101 35.24 3.41 -47.21
N VAL A 102 34.20 3.85 -46.47
CA VAL A 102 34.38 4.72 -45.29
C VAL A 102 35.12 4.04 -44.12
N ASN A 103 35.11 2.71 -44.04
CA ASN A 103 35.91 1.92 -43.09
C ASN A 103 37.32 1.60 -43.58
N ASP A 104 37.72 2.14 -44.74
CA ASP A 104 39.00 1.89 -45.37
C ASP A 104 39.31 0.38 -45.55
N PRO A 105 38.43 -0.39 -46.24
CA PRO A 105 38.61 -1.83 -46.44
C PRO A 105 39.77 -2.13 -47.39
N GLU A 106 40.31 -3.35 -47.31
CA GLU A 106 41.33 -3.86 -48.23
C GLU A 106 40.71 -4.36 -49.55
N ILE A 107 39.44 -4.87 -49.47
CA ILE A 107 38.77 -5.50 -50.59
C ILE A 107 37.42 -4.81 -50.81
N ILE A 108 37.09 -4.47 -52.05
CA ILE A 108 35.77 -4.03 -52.48
C ILE A 108 35.12 -5.14 -53.30
N LEU A 109 33.95 -5.60 -52.86
CA LEU A 109 33.14 -6.55 -53.61
C LEU A 109 31.98 -5.76 -54.25
N ALA A 110 31.94 -5.69 -55.57
CA ALA A 110 30.94 -4.99 -56.35
C ALA A 110 30.07 -5.99 -57.13
N ASP A 111 28.80 -6.06 -56.81
CA ASP A 111 27.81 -6.91 -57.46
C ASP A 111 26.99 -6.07 -58.45
N GLU A 112 27.25 -6.24 -59.75
CA GLU A 112 26.63 -5.50 -60.86
C GLU A 112 26.50 -3.98 -60.61
N PRO A 113 27.59 -3.29 -60.33
CA PRO A 113 27.55 -1.91 -59.85
C PRO A 113 26.97 -0.89 -60.89
N THR A 114 26.78 -1.32 -62.11
CA THR A 114 26.25 -0.52 -63.24
C THR A 114 24.91 -1.02 -63.77
N GLY A 115 24.39 -2.16 -63.25
CA GLY A 115 23.25 -2.89 -63.84
C GLY A 115 21.92 -2.10 -63.90
N ALA A 116 21.77 -1.08 -63.02
CA ALA A 116 20.58 -0.22 -62.95
C ALA A 116 20.82 1.22 -63.46
N LEU A 117 21.87 1.45 -64.23
CA LEU A 117 22.31 2.79 -64.63
C LEU A 117 22.33 2.93 -66.16
N ASP A 118 22.19 4.17 -66.64
CA ASP A 118 22.44 4.53 -68.01
C ASP A 118 23.91 4.45 -68.37
N SER A 119 24.25 4.28 -69.66
CA SER A 119 25.62 4.10 -70.16
C SER A 119 26.57 5.17 -69.71
N LYS A 120 26.19 6.46 -69.73
CA LYS A 120 27.05 7.57 -69.32
C LYS A 120 27.35 7.55 -67.82
N THR A 121 26.37 7.25 -67.04
CA THR A 121 26.54 7.13 -65.57
C THR A 121 27.33 5.85 -65.22
N SER A 122 27.15 4.77 -65.95
CA SER A 122 27.94 3.52 -65.80
C SER A 122 29.42 3.76 -65.96
N VAL A 123 29.83 4.51 -67.01
CA VAL A 123 31.26 4.91 -67.22
C VAL A 123 31.76 5.68 -65.97
N GLN A 124 31.02 6.66 -65.48
CA GLN A 124 31.43 7.43 -64.27
C GLN A 124 31.62 6.54 -63.01
N ILE A 125 30.78 5.55 -62.84
CA ILE A 125 30.92 4.58 -61.74
C ILE A 125 32.17 3.71 -61.96
N MET A 126 32.40 3.26 -63.18
CA MET A 126 33.58 2.44 -63.48
C MET A 126 34.88 3.21 -63.31
N GLU A 127 34.90 4.49 -63.67
CA GLU A 127 36.09 5.37 -63.45
C GLU A 127 36.38 5.49 -61.90
N ILE A 128 35.35 5.67 -61.11
CA ILE A 128 35.52 5.72 -59.63
C ILE A 128 36.07 4.39 -59.11
N LEU A 129 35.53 3.23 -59.53
CA LEU A 129 36.04 1.93 -59.16
C LEU A 129 37.46 1.67 -59.64
N LYS A 130 37.82 2.13 -60.83
CA LYS A 130 39.18 2.05 -61.39
C LYS A 130 40.17 2.92 -60.57
N GLU A 131 39.74 4.09 -60.14
CA GLU A 131 40.58 4.93 -59.26
C GLU A 131 40.82 4.24 -57.91
N ILE A 132 39.77 3.62 -57.31
CA ILE A 132 39.88 2.87 -56.08
C ILE A 132 40.79 1.62 -56.25
N SER A 133 40.77 0.99 -57.42
CA SER A 133 41.57 -0.24 -57.67
C SER A 133 43.07 0.02 -57.71
N LYS A 134 43.52 1.26 -57.70
CA LYS A 134 44.97 1.58 -57.57
C LYS A 134 45.53 1.21 -56.19
N ASP A 135 44.68 1.29 -55.15
CA ASP A 135 45.12 1.13 -53.78
C ASP A 135 44.46 -0.07 -53.11
N LYS A 136 43.39 -0.62 -53.70
CA LYS A 136 42.53 -1.67 -53.11
C LYS A 136 42.18 -2.77 -54.09
N LEU A 137 42.01 -3.99 -53.65
CA LEU A 137 41.50 -5.08 -54.46
C LEU A 137 40.00 -4.88 -54.74
N VAL A 138 39.66 -4.65 -56.02
CA VAL A 138 38.25 -4.55 -56.45
C VAL A 138 37.86 -5.84 -57.18
N VAL A 139 36.93 -6.59 -56.62
CA VAL A 139 36.35 -7.79 -57.26
C VAL A 139 34.93 -7.45 -57.69
N MET A 140 34.70 -7.44 -58.99
CA MET A 140 33.39 -7.06 -59.58
C MET A 140 32.77 -8.25 -60.28
N VAL A 141 31.49 -8.45 -60.06
CA VAL A 141 30.63 -9.34 -60.83
C VAL A 141 29.81 -8.49 -61.79
N THR A 142 29.86 -8.80 -63.04
CA THR A 142 29.07 -8.07 -64.08
C THR A 142 28.67 -9.03 -65.19
N HIS A 143 27.55 -8.72 -65.82
CA HIS A 143 27.10 -9.35 -67.08
C HIS A 143 27.43 -8.51 -68.35
N ASN A 144 28.07 -7.33 -68.15
CA ASN A 144 28.49 -6.45 -69.28
C ASN A 144 29.96 -6.74 -69.67
N PRO A 145 30.21 -7.45 -70.81
CA PRO A 145 31.56 -7.81 -71.14
C PRO A 145 32.43 -6.61 -71.56
N ASP A 146 31.84 -5.60 -72.20
CA ASP A 146 32.57 -4.42 -72.64
C ASP A 146 33.20 -3.63 -71.47
N LEU A 147 32.42 -3.40 -70.38
CA LEU A 147 32.92 -2.76 -69.17
C LEU A 147 33.97 -3.63 -68.44
N ALA A 148 33.80 -4.95 -68.49
CA ALA A 148 34.78 -5.86 -67.91
C ALA A 148 36.11 -5.82 -68.68
N GLU A 149 36.11 -5.81 -70.02
CA GLU A 149 37.32 -5.71 -70.86
C GLU A 149 38.06 -4.37 -70.75
N GLU A 150 37.33 -3.25 -70.67
CA GLU A 150 37.90 -1.93 -70.57
C GLU A 150 38.52 -1.58 -69.23
N TYR A 151 37.88 -2.04 -68.14
CA TYR A 151 38.19 -1.56 -66.73
C TYR A 151 38.92 -2.58 -65.87
N SER A 152 38.93 -3.91 -66.25
CA SER A 152 39.50 -4.96 -65.39
C SER A 152 40.93 -5.30 -65.81
N THR A 153 41.75 -5.67 -64.79
CA THR A 153 43.12 -6.20 -64.99
C THR A 153 43.15 -7.73 -65.16
N ARG A 154 42.08 -8.42 -64.63
CA ARG A 154 41.87 -9.85 -64.74
C ARG A 154 40.40 -10.16 -64.91
N ILE A 155 40.07 -11.02 -65.88
CA ILE A 155 38.70 -11.44 -66.12
C ILE A 155 38.57 -12.93 -65.97
N ILE A 156 37.64 -13.33 -65.12
CA ILE A 156 37.27 -14.74 -64.91
C ILE A 156 35.86 -14.93 -65.47
N ARG A 157 35.76 -15.76 -66.54
CA ARG A 157 34.45 -16.07 -67.17
C ARG A 157 33.90 -17.36 -66.64
N LEU A 158 32.71 -17.28 -66.04
CA LEU A 158 31.97 -18.42 -65.54
C LEU A 158 30.74 -18.71 -66.45
N LEU A 159 30.45 -19.97 -66.73
CA LEU A 159 29.27 -20.42 -67.44
C LEU A 159 28.72 -21.64 -66.68
N ASP A 160 27.47 -21.62 -66.28
CA ASP A 160 26.82 -22.67 -65.50
C ASP A 160 27.59 -23.15 -64.26
N GLY A 161 28.30 -22.20 -63.61
CA GLY A 161 29.14 -22.49 -62.45
C GLY A 161 30.53 -23.06 -62.75
N GLU A 162 30.85 -23.24 -64.00
CA GLU A 162 32.16 -23.68 -64.42
C GLU A 162 33.10 -22.56 -64.92
N LEU A 163 34.35 -22.65 -64.57
CA LEU A 163 35.40 -21.73 -65.06
C LEU A 163 35.69 -22.01 -66.50
N LYS A 164 35.32 -21.09 -67.41
CA LYS A 164 35.58 -21.22 -68.85
C LYS A 164 36.85 -20.52 -69.35
N GLN A 165 37.17 -19.39 -68.73
CA GLN A 165 38.33 -18.60 -69.13
C GLN A 165 38.83 -17.78 -67.94
N ASP A 166 40.13 -17.67 -67.83
CA ASP A 166 40.85 -16.77 -66.91
C ASP A 166 41.93 -16.05 -67.71
N THR A 167 41.91 -14.73 -67.80
CA THR A 167 42.83 -13.96 -68.60
C THR A 167 44.24 -13.87 -68.00
N ASN A 168 44.38 -14.12 -66.76
CA ASN A 168 45.67 -14.10 -66.01
C ASN A 168 45.68 -15.17 -64.92
N PRO A 169 45.66 -16.49 -65.26
CA PRO A 169 45.53 -17.55 -64.29
C PRO A 169 46.78 -17.63 -63.42
N TYR A 170 46.53 -17.78 -62.11
CA TYR A 170 47.59 -18.04 -61.14
C TYR A 170 47.96 -19.52 -61.17
N THR A 171 49.23 -19.84 -61.32
CA THR A 171 49.67 -21.23 -61.25
C THR A 171 49.66 -21.75 -59.82
N HIS A 172 49.39 -23.01 -59.67
CA HIS A 172 49.34 -23.66 -58.35
C HIS A 172 50.63 -23.50 -57.54
N GLU A 173 51.79 -23.50 -58.26
CA GLU A 173 53.10 -23.29 -57.63
C GLU A 173 53.31 -21.85 -57.14
N GLU A 174 52.84 -20.84 -57.87
CA GLU A 174 52.88 -19.43 -57.45
C GLU A 174 51.99 -19.19 -56.29
N SER A 175 50.79 -19.75 -56.29
CA SER A 175 49.83 -19.68 -55.19
C SER A 175 50.38 -20.28 -53.90
N MET A 176 51.00 -21.45 -53.97
CA MET A 176 51.61 -22.12 -52.82
C MET A 176 52.85 -21.35 -52.30
N LYS A 177 53.67 -20.78 -53.14
CA LYS A 177 54.79 -19.94 -52.72
C LYS A 177 54.36 -18.66 -52.06
N GLU A 178 53.29 -17.99 -52.57
CA GLU A 178 52.73 -16.80 -51.91
C GLU A 178 52.13 -17.15 -50.56
N ILE A 179 51.35 -18.24 -50.46
CA ILE A 179 50.80 -18.70 -49.16
C ILE A 179 51.96 -18.99 -48.19
N GLU A 180 53.04 -19.64 -48.60
CA GLU A 180 54.15 -19.93 -47.74
C GLU A 180 54.97 -18.67 -47.36
N ASN A 181 55.12 -17.73 -48.23
CA ASN A 181 55.78 -16.46 -47.97
C ASN A 181 54.96 -15.60 -47.03
N HIS A 182 53.67 -15.53 -47.29
CA HIS A 182 52.71 -14.79 -46.41
C HIS A 182 52.60 -15.42 -45.00
N LYS A 183 52.65 -16.74 -44.92
CA LYS A 183 52.74 -17.47 -43.63
C LYS A 183 54.05 -17.17 -42.88
N LYS A 184 55.19 -17.07 -43.59
CA LYS A 184 56.48 -16.68 -42.99
C LYS A 184 56.51 -15.20 -42.57
N GLU A 185 55.83 -14.30 -43.29
CA GLU A 185 55.62 -12.90 -42.89
C GLU A 185 54.73 -12.79 -41.65
N LEU A 186 53.59 -13.49 -41.62
CA LEU A 186 52.73 -13.55 -40.45
C LEU A 186 53.41 -14.14 -39.20
N GLU A 187 54.27 -15.15 -39.39
CA GLU A 187 55.09 -15.72 -38.31
C GLU A 187 56.15 -14.71 -37.82
N LYS A 188 56.74 -13.92 -38.69
CA LYS A 188 57.63 -12.82 -38.34
C LYS A 188 56.93 -11.66 -37.66
N GLU A 189 55.76 -11.29 -38.14
CA GLU A 189 54.92 -10.28 -37.48
C GLU A 189 54.39 -10.78 -36.15
N ALA A 190 53.97 -12.04 -36.02
CA ALA A 190 53.58 -12.66 -34.75
C ALA A 190 54.72 -12.68 -33.74
N ALA A 191 55.95 -12.98 -34.18
CA ALA A 191 57.13 -12.97 -33.33
C ALA A 191 57.53 -11.56 -32.88
N SER A 192 57.30 -10.53 -33.73
CA SER A 192 57.45 -9.10 -33.32
C SER A 192 56.33 -8.60 -32.46
N ALA A 193 55.10 -9.05 -32.74
CA ALA A 193 53.90 -8.69 -31.95
C ALA A 193 53.88 -9.36 -30.54
N GLU A 194 54.55 -10.48 -30.33
CA GLU A 194 54.75 -11.08 -29.01
C GLU A 194 55.64 -10.23 -28.09
N ARG A 195 56.58 -9.48 -28.63
CA ARG A 195 57.37 -8.47 -27.90
C ARG A 195 56.62 -7.20 -27.62
N GLU A 196 55.59 -6.81 -28.44
CA GLU A 196 54.72 -5.67 -28.24
C GLU A 196 53.45 -6.00 -27.39
N LYS A 197 53.09 -7.28 -27.25
CA LYS A 197 51.94 -7.72 -26.43
C LYS A 197 52.09 -7.45 -24.92
N THR A 198 53.32 -7.16 -24.48
CA THR A 198 53.56 -6.74 -23.07
C THR A 198 53.16 -5.27 -22.85
N PHE A 199 52.87 -4.47 -23.85
CA PHE A 199 52.53 -3.07 -23.73
C PHE A 199 51.17 -2.65 -24.33
N LYS A 200 50.51 -3.49 -25.16
CA LYS A 200 49.15 -3.23 -25.66
C LYS A 200 48.18 -4.17 -25.02
N LYS A 201 47.84 -3.89 -23.77
CA LYS A 201 46.63 -4.42 -23.12
C LYS A 201 45.41 -4.11 -24.01
N THR A 202 45.00 -5.13 -24.81
CA THR A 202 43.68 -5.27 -25.40
C THR A 202 42.93 -3.98 -25.75
N GLU A 203 42.98 -3.54 -26.96
CA GLU A 203 41.87 -2.77 -27.55
C GLU A 203 40.65 -3.68 -27.47
N LYS A 204 39.77 -3.39 -26.51
CA LYS A 204 38.44 -3.97 -26.44
C LYS A 204 37.78 -3.74 -27.79
N LYS A 205 37.50 -4.80 -28.55
CA LYS A 205 36.77 -4.71 -29.85
C LYS A 205 35.54 -3.85 -29.63
N LYS A 206 35.54 -2.63 -30.17
CA LYS A 206 34.51 -1.63 -29.99
C LYS A 206 33.27 -2.07 -30.72
N SER A 207 32.25 -2.53 -30.02
CA SER A 207 30.91 -2.74 -30.55
C SER A 207 30.07 -1.49 -30.29
N MET A 208 28.96 -1.33 -31.02
CA MET A 208 28.05 -0.21 -30.82
C MET A 208 27.59 -0.10 -29.34
N SER A 209 27.71 1.12 -28.77
CA SER A 209 27.24 1.41 -27.42
C SER A 209 25.71 1.31 -27.35
N PHE A 210 25.16 0.93 -26.20
CA PHE A 210 23.72 0.92 -25.95
C PHE A 210 23.11 2.31 -26.14
N PHE A 211 23.76 3.37 -25.67
CA PHE A 211 23.31 4.76 -25.87
C PHE A 211 23.29 5.17 -27.35
N THR A 212 24.24 4.66 -28.14
CA THR A 212 24.24 4.91 -29.60
C THR A 212 23.07 4.16 -30.27
N ALA A 213 22.78 2.93 -29.81
CA ALA A 213 21.61 2.19 -30.26
C ALA A 213 20.30 2.89 -29.87
N LEU A 214 20.22 3.44 -28.64
CA LEU A 214 19.08 4.21 -28.16
C LEU A 214 18.83 5.46 -29.03
N ALA A 215 19.87 6.22 -29.31
CA ALA A 215 19.76 7.42 -30.17
C ALA A 215 19.33 7.07 -31.59
N LEU A 216 19.86 5.98 -32.15
CA LEU A 216 19.49 5.49 -33.49
C LEU A 216 18.02 5.02 -33.50
N SER A 217 17.59 4.25 -32.50
CA SER A 217 16.22 3.78 -32.37
C SER A 217 15.23 4.91 -32.16
N PHE A 218 15.55 5.89 -31.32
CA PHE A 218 14.72 7.08 -31.11
C PHE A 218 14.48 7.84 -32.41
N LYS A 219 15.52 8.03 -33.22
CA LYS A 219 15.42 8.69 -34.54
C LYS A 219 14.54 7.89 -35.50
N ASN A 220 14.69 6.56 -35.51
CA ASN A 220 13.88 5.67 -36.33
C ASN A 220 12.39 5.74 -35.94
N MET A 221 12.09 5.79 -34.63
CA MET A 221 10.72 5.90 -34.12
C MET A 221 10.05 7.21 -34.54
N LEU A 222 10.80 8.29 -34.55
CA LEU A 222 10.29 9.60 -35.02
C LEU A 222 9.88 9.60 -36.49
N THR A 223 10.37 8.70 -37.32
CA THR A 223 9.96 8.56 -38.74
C THR A 223 8.60 7.86 -38.88
N LYS A 224 8.19 7.02 -37.89
CA LYS A 224 6.95 6.27 -37.89
C LYS A 224 6.07 6.63 -36.66
N LYS A 225 5.86 7.95 -36.44
CA LYS A 225 5.20 8.52 -35.25
C LYS A 225 3.86 7.86 -34.92
N GLY A 226 3.00 7.65 -35.93
CA GLY A 226 1.66 7.07 -35.69
C GLY A 226 1.71 5.68 -35.06
N ARG A 227 2.61 4.82 -35.56
CA ARG A 227 2.79 3.48 -34.99
C ARG A 227 3.32 3.56 -33.55
N THR A 228 4.36 4.37 -33.33
CA THR A 228 4.97 4.53 -32.00
C THR A 228 3.95 4.99 -30.99
N ILE A 229 3.12 5.98 -31.32
CA ILE A 229 2.06 6.48 -30.45
C ILE A 229 1.03 5.38 -30.16
N MET A 230 0.55 4.66 -31.18
CA MET A 230 -0.43 3.58 -30.97
C MET A 230 0.11 2.46 -30.08
N VAL A 231 1.37 2.06 -30.27
CA VAL A 231 2.00 1.02 -29.47
C VAL A 231 2.20 1.48 -28.01
N SER A 232 2.65 2.72 -27.84
CA SER A 232 2.82 3.29 -26.49
C SER A 232 1.48 3.45 -25.79
N PHE A 233 0.43 3.85 -26.50
CA PHE A 233 -0.91 3.95 -25.95
C PHE A 233 -1.49 2.57 -25.57
N ALA A 234 -1.36 1.56 -26.45
CA ALA A 234 -1.77 0.21 -26.12
C ALA A 234 -1.01 -0.36 -24.90
N GLY A 235 0.29 -0.05 -24.80
CA GLY A 235 1.11 -0.42 -23.65
C GLY A 235 0.72 0.31 -22.35
N SER A 236 0.20 1.55 -22.47
CA SER A 236 -0.17 2.35 -21.30
C SER A 236 -1.46 1.91 -20.61
N ILE A 237 -2.36 1.19 -21.30
CA ILE A 237 -3.67 0.79 -20.74
C ILE A 237 -3.52 -0.01 -19.44
N GLY A 238 -2.61 -0.99 -19.42
CA GLY A 238 -2.35 -1.78 -18.21
C GLY A 238 -1.76 -0.93 -17.07
N ILE A 239 -0.91 0.03 -17.41
CA ILE A 239 -0.31 0.97 -16.43
C ILE A 239 -1.37 1.92 -15.88
N ILE A 240 -2.27 2.43 -16.73
CA ILE A 240 -3.41 3.28 -16.31
C ILE A 240 -4.25 2.53 -15.28
N GLY A 241 -4.62 1.27 -15.57
CA GLY A 241 -5.45 0.47 -14.68
C GLY A 241 -4.81 0.30 -13.30
N ILE A 242 -3.53 -0.09 -13.24
CA ILE A 242 -2.84 -0.24 -11.95
C ILE A 242 -2.67 1.11 -11.24
N ALA A 243 -2.32 2.15 -11.97
CA ALA A 243 -2.13 3.47 -11.38
C ALA A 243 -3.41 4.00 -10.73
N LEU A 244 -4.57 3.78 -11.36
CA LEU A 244 -5.87 4.16 -10.78
C LEU A 244 -6.22 3.32 -9.55
N ILE A 245 -5.95 2.01 -9.57
CA ILE A 245 -6.18 1.15 -8.41
C ILE A 245 -5.30 1.59 -7.23
N LEU A 246 -4.00 1.80 -7.48
CA LEU A 246 -3.09 2.26 -6.44
C LEU A 246 -3.46 3.66 -5.93
N ALA A 247 -3.95 4.55 -6.81
CA ALA A 247 -4.38 5.88 -6.40
C ALA A 247 -5.61 5.84 -5.48
N VAL A 248 -6.59 4.97 -5.77
CA VAL A 248 -7.76 4.80 -4.91
C VAL A 248 -7.38 4.08 -3.61
N SER A 249 -6.54 3.06 -3.68
CA SER A 249 -6.04 2.34 -2.49
C SER A 249 -5.26 3.29 -1.56
N ALA A 250 -4.32 4.08 -2.09
CA ALA A 250 -3.56 5.05 -1.29
C ALA A 250 -4.46 6.14 -0.70
N GLY A 251 -5.43 6.65 -1.46
CA GLY A 251 -6.40 7.63 -0.96
C GLY A 251 -7.28 7.05 0.14
N MET A 252 -7.71 5.79 0.02
CA MET A 252 -8.50 5.10 1.03
C MET A 252 -7.69 4.82 2.31
N THR A 253 -6.44 4.36 2.15
CA THR A 253 -5.53 4.17 3.29
C THR A 253 -5.29 5.50 4.02
N GLY A 254 -4.97 6.58 3.28
CA GLY A 254 -4.80 7.90 3.88
C GLY A 254 -6.07 8.44 4.55
N TYR A 255 -7.26 8.13 4.01
CA TYR A 255 -8.52 8.45 4.68
C TYR A 255 -8.70 7.67 5.99
N ILE A 256 -8.39 6.37 5.99
CA ILE A 256 -8.44 5.54 7.21
C ILE A 256 -7.44 6.05 8.25
N GLU A 257 -6.21 6.40 7.86
CA GLU A 257 -5.20 6.99 8.75
C GLU A 257 -5.67 8.32 9.34
N ASN A 258 -6.27 9.20 8.53
CA ASN A 258 -6.84 10.45 9.00
C ASN A 258 -8.03 10.21 9.94
N MET A 259 -8.97 9.33 9.54
CA MET A 259 -10.10 8.93 10.38
C MET A 259 -9.63 8.32 11.71
N GLN A 260 -8.57 7.52 11.69
CA GLN A 260 -7.96 6.97 12.90
C GLN A 260 -7.33 8.08 13.75
N SER A 261 -6.63 9.04 13.17
CA SER A 261 -6.08 10.19 13.89
C SER A 261 -7.17 11.03 14.53
N ASP A 262 -8.24 11.28 13.79
CA ASP A 262 -9.40 12.02 14.29
C ASP A 262 -10.17 11.22 15.36
N SER A 263 -10.22 9.90 15.20
CA SER A 263 -10.90 8.99 16.14
C SER A 263 -10.09 8.69 17.39
N LEU A 264 -8.76 8.92 17.40
CA LEU A 264 -7.94 8.74 18.62
C LEU A 264 -8.48 9.54 19.81
N SER A 265 -9.04 10.73 19.55
CA SER A 265 -9.65 11.56 20.56
C SER A 265 -10.97 11.00 21.08
N SER A 266 -11.72 10.28 20.23
CA SER A 266 -13.07 9.81 20.54
C SER A 266 -13.13 8.38 21.07
N TYR A 267 -12.12 7.57 20.81
CA TYR A 267 -12.04 6.16 21.24
C TYR A 267 -10.85 5.96 22.19
N PRO A 268 -11.11 5.94 23.51
CA PRO A 268 -10.05 5.75 24.49
C PRO A 268 -9.46 4.34 24.42
N ILE A 269 -8.19 4.20 24.80
CA ILE A 269 -7.65 2.91 25.22
C ILE A 269 -8.29 2.58 26.56
N SER A 270 -8.98 1.46 26.61
CA SER A 270 -9.72 1.06 27.80
C SER A 270 -9.07 -0.14 28.50
N VAL A 271 -8.89 -0.02 29.80
CA VAL A 271 -8.61 -1.11 30.71
C VAL A 271 -9.88 -1.36 31.51
N SER A 272 -10.67 -2.34 31.14
CA SER A 272 -11.91 -2.70 31.83
C SER A 272 -11.67 -3.90 32.74
N SER A 273 -12.48 -4.04 33.81
CA SER A 273 -12.41 -5.18 34.70
C SER A 273 -12.61 -6.52 34.00
N VAL A 274 -13.36 -6.50 32.89
CA VAL A 274 -13.44 -7.60 31.93
C VAL A 274 -12.97 -7.08 30.60
N ALA A 275 -11.80 -7.51 30.14
CA ALA A 275 -11.25 -7.20 28.84
C ALA A 275 -11.44 -8.37 27.88
N ILE A 276 -11.65 -8.09 26.61
CA ILE A 276 -11.67 -9.11 25.56
C ILE A 276 -10.35 -9.03 24.79
N ASP A 277 -9.61 -10.13 24.81
CA ASP A 277 -8.39 -10.27 24.01
C ASP A 277 -8.74 -10.57 22.55
N TYR A 278 -9.03 -9.52 21.79
CA TYR A 278 -9.38 -9.62 20.37
C TYR A 278 -8.23 -10.14 19.50
N GLN A 279 -6.99 -9.91 19.89
CA GLN A 279 -5.81 -10.36 19.14
C GLN A 279 -5.71 -11.89 19.17
N SER A 280 -5.83 -12.48 20.34
CA SER A 280 -5.90 -13.94 20.50
C SER A 280 -7.13 -14.53 19.81
N ALA A 281 -8.25 -13.81 19.86
CA ALA A 281 -9.51 -14.18 19.25
C ALA A 281 -9.46 -14.30 17.74
N ILE A 282 -8.98 -13.27 17.08
CA ILE A 282 -8.84 -13.24 15.62
C ILE A 282 -7.80 -14.27 15.17
N GLY A 283 -6.72 -14.46 15.94
CA GLY A 283 -5.71 -15.48 15.69
C GLY A 283 -6.31 -16.89 15.69
N GLU A 284 -7.14 -17.25 16.67
CA GLU A 284 -7.82 -18.55 16.75
C GLU A 284 -8.87 -18.74 15.64
N ILE A 285 -9.65 -17.71 15.34
CA ILE A 285 -10.66 -17.76 14.26
C ILE A 285 -9.99 -17.89 12.88
N THR A 286 -8.90 -17.18 12.64
CA THR A 286 -8.22 -17.17 11.32
C THR A 286 -7.30 -18.37 11.13
N SER A 287 -6.70 -18.90 12.18
CA SER A 287 -5.86 -20.11 12.10
C SER A 287 -6.67 -21.39 11.92
N GLY A 288 -7.97 -21.35 12.18
CA GLY A 288 -8.80 -22.56 12.18
C GLY A 288 -8.41 -23.57 13.26
N ASP A 289 -7.53 -23.15 14.18
CA ASP A 289 -7.01 -23.97 15.26
C ASP A 289 -7.95 -23.91 16.48
N THR A 290 -9.20 -24.28 16.24
CA THR A 290 -10.04 -24.77 17.33
C THR A 290 -9.47 -26.12 17.70
N THR A 291 -8.44 -26.15 18.53
CA THR A 291 -7.85 -27.39 19.03
C THR A 291 -8.84 -28.13 19.94
N VAL A 292 -9.81 -28.72 19.29
CA VAL A 292 -10.40 -29.93 19.77
C VAL A 292 -9.63 -31.04 19.08
N THR A 293 -8.66 -31.62 19.78
CA THR A 293 -7.98 -32.81 19.32
C THR A 293 -9.03 -33.91 19.21
N THR A 294 -9.53 -34.16 18.05
CA THR A 294 -10.40 -35.31 17.76
C THR A 294 -9.53 -36.38 17.11
N ASP A 295 -9.23 -37.38 17.85
CA ASP A 295 -8.62 -38.62 17.32
C ASP A 295 -9.66 -39.53 16.63
N ASP A 296 -10.92 -39.13 16.54
CA ASP A 296 -12.02 -39.94 16.00
C ASP A 296 -12.74 -39.29 14.82
N GLU A 297 -13.16 -40.11 13.87
CA GLU A 297 -14.03 -39.77 12.76
C GLU A 297 -15.42 -39.29 13.26
N GLY A 298 -15.64 -37.99 13.29
CA GLY A 298 -16.95 -37.41 13.68
C GLY A 298 -17.02 -35.90 13.52
N LEU A 299 -18.22 -35.34 13.71
CA LEU A 299 -18.45 -33.90 13.75
C LEU A 299 -17.97 -33.33 15.10
N THR A 300 -17.07 -32.36 15.02
CA THR A 300 -16.64 -31.61 16.21
C THR A 300 -17.77 -30.70 16.69
N VAL A 301 -18.27 -30.95 17.89
CA VAL A 301 -19.25 -30.08 18.54
C VAL A 301 -18.50 -29.06 19.39
N TYR A 302 -18.72 -27.79 19.11
CA TYR A 302 -18.18 -26.68 19.91
C TYR A 302 -19.32 -25.77 20.34
N ASN A 303 -19.17 -25.19 21.52
CA ASN A 303 -20.06 -24.13 21.98
C ASN A 303 -19.43 -22.79 21.60
N PRO A 304 -20.05 -21.96 20.74
CA PRO A 304 -19.50 -20.65 20.35
C PRO A 304 -19.24 -19.72 21.54
N GLN A 305 -19.95 -19.96 22.63
CA GLN A 305 -19.83 -19.19 23.85
C GLN A 305 -18.56 -19.55 24.65
N ASP A 306 -18.05 -20.79 24.53
CA ASP A 306 -16.77 -21.16 25.14
C ASP A 306 -15.59 -20.42 24.52
N VAL A 307 -15.71 -20.03 23.26
CA VAL A 307 -14.72 -19.20 22.58
C VAL A 307 -14.71 -17.79 23.19
N LEU A 308 -15.89 -17.18 23.38
CA LEU A 308 -16.02 -15.86 24.02
C LEU A 308 -15.51 -15.87 25.47
N ILE A 309 -15.76 -16.95 26.20
CA ILE A 309 -15.28 -17.11 27.59
C ILE A 309 -13.75 -17.21 27.63
N LYS A 310 -13.13 -17.95 26.70
CA LYS A 310 -11.67 -18.06 26.62
C LYS A 310 -10.99 -16.75 26.24
N MET A 311 -11.71 -15.88 25.52
CA MET A 311 -11.26 -14.54 25.13
C MET A 311 -11.32 -13.53 26.28
N GLY A 312 -12.20 -13.73 27.24
CA GLY A 312 -12.36 -12.88 28.41
C GLY A 312 -11.13 -12.95 29.32
N ARG A 313 -10.58 -11.79 29.65
CA ARG A 313 -9.56 -11.63 30.70
C ARG A 313 -10.13 -10.77 31.82
N TYR A 314 -9.95 -11.18 33.04
CA TYR A 314 -10.31 -10.36 34.17
C TYR A 314 -9.12 -9.53 34.61
N ASN A 315 -9.28 -8.21 34.59
CA ASN A 315 -8.29 -7.27 35.10
C ASN A 315 -8.62 -6.93 36.56
N TYR A 316 -7.76 -7.32 37.46
CA TYR A 316 -7.80 -6.80 38.81
C TYR A 316 -6.92 -5.58 38.93
N MET A 317 -7.56 -4.40 38.89
CA MET A 317 -6.87 -3.10 38.94
C MET A 317 -6.60 -2.76 40.43
N SER A 318 -5.51 -3.31 40.96
CA SER A 318 -5.11 -3.09 42.34
C SER A 318 -4.85 -1.59 42.61
N ALA A 319 -4.91 -1.22 43.89
CA ALA A 319 -4.56 0.15 44.33
C ALA A 319 -3.13 0.56 43.86
N ASP A 320 -2.22 -0.42 43.82
CA ASP A 320 -0.84 -0.20 43.31
C ASP A 320 -0.81 0.13 41.84
N PHE A 321 -1.64 -0.52 41.02
CA PHE A 321 -1.77 -0.17 39.60
C PHE A 321 -2.36 1.22 39.40
N VAL A 322 -3.43 1.52 40.13
CA VAL A 322 -4.05 2.86 40.13
C VAL A 322 -3.04 3.94 40.49
N ASN A 323 -2.28 3.74 41.57
CA ASN A 323 -1.23 4.67 42.00
C ASN A 323 -0.13 4.79 40.95
N TYR A 324 0.27 3.67 40.33
CA TYR A 324 1.25 3.68 39.26
C TYR A 324 0.81 4.54 38.08
N VAL A 325 -0.45 4.41 37.62
CA VAL A 325 -1.03 5.24 36.56
C VAL A 325 -1.03 6.71 36.96
N LYS A 326 -1.50 7.04 38.19
CA LYS A 326 -1.53 8.41 38.71
C LYS A 326 -0.13 9.03 38.77
N GLU A 327 0.84 8.28 39.25
CA GLU A 327 2.24 8.73 39.34
C GLU A 327 2.86 8.92 37.96
N TYR A 328 2.58 8.02 37.03
CA TYR A 328 3.15 8.07 35.66
C TYR A 328 2.76 9.36 34.93
N TYR A 329 1.49 9.76 35.06
CA TYR A 329 0.97 10.98 34.40
C TYR A 329 0.97 12.23 35.28
N SER A 330 1.41 12.15 36.54
CA SER A 330 1.45 13.31 37.47
C SER A 330 2.61 14.26 37.23
N SER A 331 3.65 13.88 36.53
CA SER A 331 4.92 14.64 36.46
C SER A 331 5.49 14.75 35.06
N GLY A 332 5.99 15.96 34.73
CA GLY A 332 6.85 16.24 33.61
C GLY A 332 6.18 16.18 32.25
N ASP A 333 6.96 15.72 31.25
CA ASP A 333 6.51 15.68 29.84
C ASP A 333 5.35 14.69 29.62
N LYS A 334 5.20 13.69 30.50
CA LYS A 334 4.16 12.66 30.39
C LYS A 334 2.75 13.21 30.61
N ALA A 335 2.57 14.17 31.50
CA ALA A 335 1.28 14.81 31.74
C ALA A 335 0.70 15.50 30.50
N ASN A 336 1.57 15.95 29.58
CA ASN A 336 1.17 16.63 28.33
C ASN A 336 1.02 15.69 27.14
N MET A 337 1.34 14.40 27.30
CA MET A 337 1.26 13.44 26.21
C MET A 337 -0.16 12.92 25.99
N ILE A 338 -1.00 12.91 27.01
CA ILE A 338 -2.40 12.47 26.91
C ILE A 338 -3.36 13.66 27.03
N ASN A 339 -4.52 13.57 26.42
CA ASN A 339 -5.58 14.56 26.59
C ASN A 339 -6.18 14.47 27.98
N ASP A 340 -6.48 13.25 28.43
CA ASP A 340 -6.97 12.97 29.80
C ASP A 340 -6.94 11.45 30.06
N TYR A 341 -7.17 11.06 31.32
CA TYR A 341 -7.54 9.72 31.72
C TYR A 341 -8.60 9.75 32.82
N THR A 342 -9.51 8.78 32.78
CA THR A 342 -10.59 8.66 33.75
C THR A 342 -10.53 7.31 34.43
N ILE A 343 -10.66 7.30 35.78
CA ILE A 343 -10.72 6.07 36.56
C ILE A 343 -12.16 5.86 37.00
N SER A 344 -12.84 4.95 36.34
CA SER A 344 -14.26 4.63 36.63
C SER A 344 -14.37 3.55 37.69
N TYR A 345 -15.18 3.82 38.68
CA TYR A 345 -15.51 2.87 39.76
C TYR A 345 -16.90 2.21 39.58
N ALA A 346 -17.58 2.52 38.47
CA ALA A 346 -18.94 2.10 38.15
C ALA A 346 -19.93 2.27 39.31
N THR A 347 -19.84 3.37 39.99
CA THR A 347 -20.74 3.73 41.07
C THR A 347 -22.14 3.89 40.48
N THR A 348 -23.06 3.03 40.88
CA THR A 348 -24.45 3.17 40.48
C THR A 348 -25.09 4.26 41.32
N MET A 349 -25.13 5.46 40.77
CA MET A 349 -25.80 6.61 41.38
C MET A 349 -27.31 6.45 41.21
N ARG A 350 -28.06 6.62 42.32
CA ARG A 350 -29.53 6.53 42.32
C ARG A 350 -30.07 7.96 42.26
N ILE A 351 -30.65 8.31 41.15
CA ILE A 351 -31.08 9.69 40.87
C ILE A 351 -32.59 9.75 40.70
N LEU A 352 -33.19 10.67 41.39
CA LEU A 352 -34.62 10.97 41.29
C LEU A 352 -34.88 12.32 40.67
N THR A 353 -35.98 12.43 39.95
CA THR A 353 -36.50 13.69 39.45
C THR A 353 -38.02 13.76 39.60
N GLN A 354 -38.57 14.92 39.44
CA GLN A 354 -40.04 15.11 39.39
C GLN A 354 -40.40 15.57 37.97
N ASN A 355 -41.37 14.88 37.37
CA ASN A 355 -41.91 15.31 36.09
C ASN A 355 -42.98 16.42 36.24
N SER A 356 -43.48 16.98 35.10
CA SER A 356 -44.49 18.01 35.07
C SER A 356 -45.80 17.70 35.74
N LEU A 357 -46.12 16.42 35.81
CA LEU A 357 -47.34 15.97 36.48
C LEU A 357 -47.15 15.83 38.00
N GLY A 358 -45.98 16.19 38.51
CA GLY A 358 -45.62 16.03 39.93
C GLY A 358 -45.31 14.60 40.35
N ALA A 359 -45.23 13.68 39.44
CA ALA A 359 -44.84 12.31 39.74
C ALA A 359 -43.30 12.20 39.85
N TYR A 360 -42.85 11.44 40.85
CA TYR A 360 -41.43 11.14 41.06
C TYR A 360 -40.97 10.03 40.12
N VAL A 361 -39.84 10.23 39.48
CA VAL A 361 -39.27 9.33 38.50
C VAL A 361 -37.82 8.98 38.93
N ALA A 362 -37.54 7.69 38.99
CA ALA A 362 -36.18 7.26 39.18
C ALA A 362 -35.47 7.14 37.85
N ILE A 363 -34.28 7.71 37.76
CA ILE A 363 -33.42 7.66 36.57
C ILE A 363 -32.45 6.50 36.76
N ASN A 364 -32.45 5.61 35.81
CA ASN A 364 -31.50 4.49 35.81
C ASN A 364 -30.15 5.00 35.26
N SER A 365 -29.18 5.10 36.15
CA SER A 365 -27.79 5.37 35.79
C SER A 365 -27.00 4.08 35.53
N SER A 366 -27.67 2.97 35.15
CA SER A 366 -27.00 1.71 34.89
C SER A 366 -26.10 1.82 33.68
N VAL A 367 -24.84 1.63 33.93
CA VAL A 367 -23.78 1.57 32.89
C VAL A 367 -23.98 0.28 32.10
N MET A 368 -24.62 0.37 30.93
CA MET A 368 -24.56 -0.72 29.96
C MET A 368 -23.28 -0.54 29.11
N THR A 369 -22.23 -1.19 29.53
CA THR A 369 -21.03 -1.28 28.71
C THR A 369 -21.32 -2.19 27.53
N SER A 370 -21.53 -1.61 26.35
CA SER A 370 -21.53 -2.40 25.12
C SER A 370 -20.12 -2.92 24.88
N ALA A 371 -19.92 -4.20 25.02
CA ALA A 371 -18.64 -4.87 24.77
C ALA A 371 -18.12 -4.70 23.33
N ILE A 372 -18.96 -4.25 22.42
CA ILE A 372 -18.62 -4.10 20.99
C ILE A 372 -18.16 -2.67 20.64
N SER A 373 -18.61 -1.63 21.34
CA SER A 373 -18.33 -0.25 20.96
C SER A 373 -17.46 0.53 21.95
N GLY A 374 -17.19 -0.02 23.13
CA GLY A 374 -16.50 0.73 24.19
C GLY A 374 -17.25 1.96 24.71
N VAL A 375 -18.41 2.26 24.14
CA VAL A 375 -19.25 3.41 24.48
C VAL A 375 -20.20 2.98 25.60
N THR A 376 -20.05 3.60 26.74
CA THR A 376 -21.00 3.47 27.85
C THR A 376 -22.25 4.29 27.52
N SER A 377 -23.33 3.63 27.17
CA SER A 377 -24.64 4.31 27.03
C SER A 377 -25.33 4.39 28.38
N SER A 378 -24.94 5.32 29.21
CA SER A 378 -25.63 5.69 30.44
C SER A 378 -26.26 7.05 30.23
N THR A 379 -27.50 7.21 30.75
CA THR A 379 -28.17 8.51 30.75
C THR A 379 -27.48 9.53 31.67
N PHE A 380 -26.69 9.05 32.62
CA PHE A 380 -25.84 9.84 33.52
C PHE A 380 -24.43 9.23 33.50
N PHE A 381 -23.43 10.03 33.17
CA PHE A 381 -22.06 9.56 33.04
C PHE A 381 -21.05 10.58 33.61
N GLU A 382 -19.89 10.07 33.94
CA GLU A 382 -18.78 10.84 34.49
C GLU A 382 -18.08 11.65 33.39
N GLY A 383 -17.84 12.93 33.65
CA GLY A 383 -17.08 13.83 32.80
C GLY A 383 -15.57 13.62 32.93
N LEU A 384 -14.82 14.23 32.03
CA LEU A 384 -13.37 14.24 32.05
C LEU A 384 -12.85 15.33 33.00
N ASN A 385 -11.63 15.12 33.53
CA ASN A 385 -10.94 16.10 34.36
C ASN A 385 -10.45 17.32 33.54
N ASN A 386 -10.05 17.09 32.30
CA ASN A 386 -9.51 18.15 31.45
C ASN A 386 -10.64 18.92 30.77
N GLN A 387 -11.09 20.00 31.44
CA GLN A 387 -12.12 20.88 30.91
C GLN A 387 -11.72 21.48 29.55
N ASP A 388 -10.46 21.88 29.36
CA ASP A 388 -10.01 22.48 28.10
C ASP A 388 -10.14 21.49 26.93
N TYR A 389 -9.89 20.21 27.17
CA TYR A 389 -10.09 19.16 26.18
C TYR A 389 -11.57 18.98 25.85
N VAL A 390 -12.47 18.93 26.83
CA VAL A 390 -13.90 18.85 26.58
C VAL A 390 -14.37 20.08 25.78
N LEU A 391 -13.97 21.27 26.16
CA LEU A 391 -14.33 22.53 25.48
C LEU A 391 -13.65 22.66 24.09
N SER A 392 -12.64 21.88 23.80
CA SER A 392 -12.12 21.81 22.43
C SER A 392 -13.07 21.11 21.46
N LEU A 393 -13.90 20.19 21.98
CA LEU A 393 -14.86 19.38 21.21
C LEU A 393 -16.30 19.88 21.31
N TYR A 394 -16.68 20.54 22.43
CA TYR A 394 -18.06 20.96 22.68
C TYR A 394 -18.16 22.45 22.90
N ASP A 395 -19.27 23.03 22.47
CA ASP A 395 -19.68 24.37 22.79
C ASP A 395 -20.61 24.39 24.04
N VAL A 396 -20.45 25.40 24.90
CA VAL A 396 -21.33 25.62 26.02
C VAL A 396 -22.51 26.48 25.56
N VAL A 397 -23.68 25.90 25.56
CA VAL A 397 -24.92 26.56 25.09
C VAL A 397 -25.91 26.69 26.24
N GLY A 398 -26.74 27.75 26.23
CA GLY A 398 -27.80 27.86 27.21
C GLY A 398 -28.08 29.25 27.82
N GLY A 399 -27.68 30.33 27.16
CA GLY A 399 -27.99 31.69 27.60
C GLY A 399 -26.91 32.38 28.47
N GLU A 400 -27.19 33.54 29.01
CA GLU A 400 -26.19 34.40 29.67
C GLU A 400 -25.54 33.81 30.94
N ASN A 401 -26.20 32.87 31.62
CA ASN A 401 -25.69 32.25 32.86
C ASN A 401 -25.19 30.82 32.65
N ALA A 402 -25.21 30.29 31.43
CA ALA A 402 -24.71 28.95 31.16
C ALA A 402 -23.21 28.88 31.36
N HIS A 403 -22.77 27.89 32.11
CA HIS A 403 -21.34 27.64 32.35
C HIS A 403 -21.08 26.16 32.51
N TYR A 404 -19.84 25.77 32.17
CA TYR A 404 -19.39 24.40 32.35
C TYR A 404 -19.44 24.02 33.85
N PRO A 405 -19.92 22.79 34.20
CA PRO A 405 -19.97 22.33 35.56
C PRO A 405 -18.60 22.40 36.26
N THR A 406 -18.49 23.12 37.33
CA THR A 406 -17.25 23.30 38.10
C THR A 406 -17.38 22.79 39.53
N ASN A 407 -18.59 22.60 40.00
CA ASN A 407 -18.87 22.12 41.35
C ASN A 407 -19.56 20.76 41.32
N ARG A 408 -19.43 19.97 42.35
CA ARG A 408 -20.07 18.66 42.49
C ARG A 408 -21.60 18.64 42.28
N ASN A 409 -22.24 19.75 42.52
CA ASN A 409 -23.71 19.89 42.42
C ASN A 409 -24.17 20.34 41.03
N GLU A 410 -23.27 20.56 40.13
CA GLU A 410 -23.52 21.01 38.76
C GLU A 410 -23.36 19.88 37.77
N VAL A 411 -24.28 19.83 36.80
CA VAL A 411 -24.27 18.84 35.73
C VAL A 411 -24.56 19.53 34.39
N ALA A 412 -24.15 18.88 33.30
CA ALA A 412 -24.43 19.37 31.94
C ALA A 412 -25.22 18.34 31.14
N LEU A 413 -26.18 18.82 30.33
CA LEU A 413 -26.74 17.96 29.30
C LEU A 413 -25.81 17.95 28.10
N VAL A 414 -25.34 16.76 27.65
CA VAL A 414 -24.48 16.59 26.49
C VAL A 414 -25.30 16.08 25.33
N LEU A 415 -25.11 16.70 24.16
CA LEU A 415 -25.75 16.33 22.91
C LEU A 415 -24.72 16.22 21.78
N SER A 416 -24.83 15.18 20.96
CA SER A 416 -23.99 14.93 19.80
C SER A 416 -24.41 15.71 18.55
N GLY A 417 -25.47 16.52 18.61
CA GLY A 417 -25.98 17.34 17.51
C GLY A 417 -27.08 18.33 17.94
N ASP A 418 -27.75 18.92 16.95
CA ASP A 418 -28.80 19.89 17.14
C ASP A 418 -30.16 19.29 17.51
N SER A 419 -30.22 17.98 17.67
CA SER A 419 -31.48 17.27 17.90
C SER A 419 -31.37 16.38 19.15
N VAL A 420 -32.44 16.25 19.90
CA VAL A 420 -32.55 15.42 21.08
C VAL A 420 -33.72 14.46 20.93
N SER A 421 -33.55 13.22 21.29
CA SER A 421 -34.61 12.22 21.20
C SER A 421 -35.61 12.35 22.34
N THR A 422 -36.90 12.13 22.03
CA THR A 422 -37.95 12.11 23.07
C THR A 422 -37.70 11.05 24.12
N THR A 423 -37.09 9.91 23.73
CA THR A 423 -36.71 8.82 24.67
C THR A 423 -35.71 9.31 25.71
N LEU A 424 -34.73 10.14 25.31
CA LEU A 424 -33.78 10.73 26.26
C LEU A 424 -34.48 11.74 27.16
N LEU A 425 -35.31 12.64 26.62
CA LEU A 425 -36.07 13.63 27.39
C LEU A 425 -36.99 12.97 28.41
N ASP A 426 -37.72 11.93 28.01
CA ASP A 426 -38.58 11.14 28.89
C ASP A 426 -37.76 10.48 30.03
N SER A 427 -36.62 9.91 29.71
CA SER A 427 -35.72 9.26 30.70
C SER A 427 -35.12 10.26 31.68
N LEU A 428 -34.92 11.52 31.26
CA LEU A 428 -34.42 12.61 32.09
C LEU A 428 -35.54 13.42 32.80
N GLY A 429 -36.78 13.10 32.50
CA GLY A 429 -37.92 13.85 33.03
C GLY A 429 -37.95 15.32 32.57
N ILE A 430 -37.41 15.56 31.37
CA ILE A 430 -37.43 16.88 30.72
C ILE A 430 -38.68 16.96 29.83
N GLU A 431 -39.44 18.05 29.98
CA GLU A 431 -40.68 18.22 29.25
C GLU A 431 -40.47 18.73 27.84
N TYR A 432 -41.34 18.33 26.95
CA TYR A 432 -41.41 18.84 25.59
C TYR A 432 -42.88 18.96 25.16
N SER A 433 -43.14 19.81 24.18
CA SER A 433 -44.50 20.10 23.72
C SER A 433 -44.76 19.57 22.31
N ILE A 434 -46.00 19.15 22.07
CA ILE A 434 -46.44 18.72 20.74
C ILE A 434 -47.41 19.79 20.23
N GLY A 435 -47.13 20.32 19.03
CA GLY A 435 -48.01 21.32 18.39
C GLY A 435 -49.37 20.78 17.97
N ALA A 436 -50.25 21.66 17.65
CA ALA A 436 -51.63 21.30 17.24
C ALA A 436 -51.69 20.49 15.92
N ASP A 437 -50.66 20.52 15.15
CA ASP A 437 -50.42 19.77 13.91
C ASP A 437 -49.84 18.34 14.11
N GLY A 438 -49.48 18.05 15.35
CA GLY A 438 -48.89 16.77 15.74
C GLY A 438 -47.34 16.73 15.64
N ASP A 439 -46.71 17.83 15.27
CA ASP A 439 -45.24 17.95 15.21
C ASP A 439 -44.69 18.40 16.58
N TYR A 440 -43.46 17.99 16.90
CA TYR A 440 -42.77 18.41 18.11
C TYR A 440 -42.31 19.85 18.01
N THR A 441 -42.53 20.64 19.07
CA THR A 441 -42.02 22.00 19.14
C THR A 441 -40.54 21.99 19.56
N ASN A 442 -39.77 22.96 19.08
CA ASN A 442 -38.38 23.13 19.48
C ASN A 442 -38.32 23.44 20.98
N LEU A 443 -37.53 22.62 21.70
CA LEU A 443 -37.22 22.84 23.12
C LEU A 443 -36.17 23.95 23.24
N GLN A 444 -36.46 24.96 24.09
CA GLN A 444 -35.55 26.06 24.32
C GLN A 444 -34.55 25.71 25.44
N TYR A 445 -33.32 26.19 25.33
CA TYR A 445 -32.28 25.89 26.33
C TYR A 445 -32.65 26.35 27.75
N ASP A 446 -33.40 27.47 27.86
CA ASP A 446 -33.91 27.98 29.15
C ASP A 446 -34.92 27.04 29.84
N GLU A 447 -35.52 26.12 29.10
CA GLU A 447 -36.42 25.08 29.63
C GLU A 447 -35.66 23.90 30.20
N ILE A 448 -34.38 23.72 29.84
CA ILE A 448 -33.47 22.66 30.28
C ILE A 448 -32.62 23.11 31.46
N ILE A 449 -32.06 24.33 31.35
CA ILE A 449 -31.15 24.88 32.35
C ILE A 449 -31.90 25.18 33.64
N GLY A 450 -31.33 24.81 34.78
CA GLY A 450 -31.96 24.92 36.10
C GLY A 450 -32.85 23.72 36.47
N LYS A 451 -33.02 22.75 35.61
CA LYS A 451 -33.65 21.47 35.98
C LYS A 451 -32.81 20.78 37.05
N THR A 452 -33.50 20.31 38.10
CA THR A 452 -32.83 19.69 39.25
C THR A 452 -33.13 18.20 39.36
N TYR A 453 -32.14 17.49 39.88
CA TYR A 453 -32.19 16.07 40.21
C TYR A 453 -31.78 15.87 41.67
N LYS A 454 -32.23 14.78 42.28
CA LYS A 454 -31.82 14.40 43.61
C LYS A 454 -31.02 13.09 43.55
N LEU A 455 -29.75 13.14 43.94
CA LEU A 455 -28.91 11.98 44.13
C LEU A 455 -29.13 11.40 45.53
N LEU A 456 -29.53 10.15 45.63
CA LEU A 456 -29.69 9.46 46.89
C LEU A 456 -28.36 8.90 47.37
N LEU A 457 -27.98 9.22 48.60
CA LEU A 457 -26.86 8.58 49.29
C LEU A 457 -27.24 7.22 49.86
N ASN A 458 -26.25 6.40 50.21
CA ASN A 458 -26.51 5.05 50.73
C ASN A 458 -27.45 5.06 51.96
N ASP A 459 -27.25 6.01 52.90
CA ASP A 459 -28.03 6.04 54.13
C ASP A 459 -29.49 6.54 53.93
N ALA A 460 -29.77 7.21 52.80
CA ALA A 460 -31.13 7.48 52.34
C ALA A 460 -31.77 6.24 51.70
N TYR A 461 -30.98 5.41 51.00
CA TYR A 461 -31.48 4.29 50.21
C TYR A 461 -31.55 2.96 50.97
N TYR A 462 -30.59 2.70 51.85
CA TYR A 462 -30.55 1.47 52.67
C TYR A 462 -30.97 1.76 54.08
N ASP A 463 -32.06 1.15 54.52
CA ASP A 463 -32.58 1.28 55.86
C ASP A 463 -32.24 0.02 56.69
N ALA A 464 -31.74 0.23 57.86
CA ALA A 464 -31.38 -0.81 58.81
C ALA A 464 -32.57 -1.48 59.50
N ASP A 465 -33.80 -1.20 59.13
CA ASP A 465 -34.98 -1.79 59.70
C ASP A 465 -35.11 -3.27 59.27
N THR A 466 -34.84 -4.15 60.21
CA THR A 466 -34.80 -5.58 60.04
C THR A 466 -36.15 -6.30 60.26
N GLU A 467 -37.19 -5.60 60.69
CA GLU A 467 -38.46 -6.21 61.02
C GLU A 467 -39.39 -6.46 59.84
N GLN A 468 -39.13 -5.84 58.70
CA GLN A 468 -39.93 -6.05 57.48
C GLN A 468 -39.00 -6.15 56.26
N PRO A 469 -39.00 -7.28 55.54
CA PRO A 469 -38.30 -7.34 54.27
C PRO A 469 -38.93 -6.35 53.29
N LYS A 470 -38.26 -5.25 52.99
CA LYS A 470 -38.69 -4.27 51.98
C LYS A 470 -38.34 -4.80 50.62
N ALA A 471 -39.31 -4.85 49.72
CA ALA A 471 -39.04 -5.31 48.35
C ALA A 471 -38.11 -4.36 47.65
N ASN A 472 -37.36 -4.95 46.77
CA ASN A 472 -36.27 -4.35 46.07
C ASN A 472 -36.73 -3.33 45.05
N PHE A 473 -36.09 -2.15 45.03
CA PHE A 473 -36.28 -1.15 44.01
C PHE A 473 -35.60 -1.50 42.69
N ASP A 474 -34.73 -2.50 42.69
CA ASP A 474 -34.02 -2.91 41.50
C ASP A 474 -34.97 -3.62 40.52
N LEU A 475 -35.41 -2.90 39.50
CA LEU A 475 -36.32 -3.38 38.44
C LEU A 475 -35.87 -4.65 37.75
N LEU A 476 -34.59 -5.01 37.84
CA LEU A 476 -34.01 -6.19 37.22
C LEU A 476 -34.17 -7.46 38.06
N ASN A 477 -34.60 -7.37 39.33
CA ASN A 477 -34.76 -8.51 40.22
C ASN A 477 -36.03 -8.40 41.14
N SER A 478 -37.16 -8.55 40.51
CA SER A 478 -38.47 -8.53 41.21
C SER A 478 -38.74 -9.73 42.13
N THR A 479 -37.82 -10.64 42.30
CA THR A 479 -38.01 -11.92 43.03
C THR A 479 -37.23 -12.04 44.33
N ASP A 480 -36.37 -11.06 44.66
CA ASP A 480 -35.57 -11.16 45.90
C ASP A 480 -36.24 -10.43 47.05
N THR A 481 -36.93 -11.17 47.91
CA THR A 481 -37.69 -10.66 49.06
C THR A 481 -36.89 -10.60 50.37
N ALA A 482 -35.59 -10.86 50.30
CA ALA A 482 -34.85 -11.22 51.52
C ALA A 482 -33.84 -10.17 52.02
N ALA A 483 -33.84 -8.95 51.52
CA ALA A 483 -32.84 -7.96 51.94
C ALA A 483 -33.27 -7.07 53.07
N SER A 484 -32.57 -7.17 54.17
CA SER A 484 -32.78 -6.36 55.36
C SER A 484 -32.43 -4.87 55.24
N PHE A 485 -31.85 -4.43 54.15
CA PHE A 485 -31.47 -3.03 53.90
C PHE A 485 -32.17 -2.43 52.66
N TYR A 486 -33.36 -2.90 52.31
CA TYR A 486 -34.10 -2.41 51.18
C TYR A 486 -35.43 -1.83 51.51
N GLN A 487 -35.72 -0.74 50.89
CA GLN A 487 -37.07 -0.20 50.81
C GLN A 487 -37.74 -0.62 49.51
N GLN A 488 -38.98 -1.02 49.57
CA GLN A 488 -39.87 -1.13 48.42
C GLN A 488 -40.45 0.26 48.16
N TYR A 489 -40.18 0.83 46.98
CA TYR A 489 -40.63 2.17 46.67
C TYR A 489 -41.93 2.12 45.88
N SER A 490 -42.97 2.55 46.48
CA SER A 490 -44.20 3.07 45.83
C SER A 490 -43.93 4.51 45.38
N GLN A 491 -44.81 5.08 44.57
CA GLN A 491 -44.74 6.53 44.22
C GLN A 491 -44.71 7.45 45.45
N GLN A 492 -45.31 7.03 46.55
CA GLN A 492 -45.27 7.76 47.82
C GLN A 492 -43.92 7.68 48.49
N ASP A 493 -43.28 6.50 48.41
CA ASP A 493 -41.94 6.30 48.97
C ASP A 493 -40.88 7.07 48.21
N LEU A 494 -41.00 7.17 46.83
CA LEU A 494 -40.15 8.03 46.05
C LEU A 494 -40.21 9.49 46.46
N GLY A 495 -41.38 9.96 46.85
CA GLY A 495 -41.55 11.34 47.37
C GLY A 495 -40.84 11.55 48.71
N ASN A 496 -40.88 10.56 49.61
CA ASN A 496 -40.13 10.62 50.86
C ASN A 496 -38.64 10.64 50.62
N LEU A 497 -38.14 9.78 49.75
CA LEU A 497 -36.74 9.73 49.37
C LEU A 497 -36.25 11.03 48.68
N TYR A 498 -37.05 11.59 47.82
CA TYR A 498 -36.72 12.83 47.13
C TYR A 498 -36.54 14.02 48.10
N ASN A 499 -37.24 13.96 49.19
CA ASN A 499 -37.20 14.97 50.28
C ASN A 499 -36.32 14.56 51.47
N ASP A 500 -35.62 13.47 51.39
CA ASP A 500 -34.70 13.02 52.44
C ASP A 500 -33.50 13.96 52.59
N GLU A 501 -33.03 14.11 53.84
CA GLU A 501 -31.87 14.98 54.12
C GLU A 501 -30.56 14.41 53.61
N ASN A 502 -30.47 13.10 53.43
CA ASN A 502 -29.34 12.41 52.85
C ASN A 502 -29.40 12.36 51.30
N THR A 503 -29.77 13.47 50.69
CA THR A 503 -29.81 13.65 49.24
C THR A 503 -28.97 14.84 48.80
N VAL A 504 -28.39 14.75 47.61
CA VAL A 504 -27.65 15.85 46.99
C VAL A 504 -28.46 16.39 45.81
N GLU A 505 -28.65 17.68 45.76
CA GLU A 505 -29.28 18.32 44.63
C GLU A 505 -28.27 18.60 43.52
N LEU A 506 -28.62 18.13 42.31
CA LEU A 506 -27.81 18.32 41.09
C LEU A 506 -28.60 19.24 40.17
N THR A 507 -27.95 20.24 39.57
CA THR A 507 -28.59 21.24 38.70
C THR A 507 -27.93 21.27 37.33
N ILE A 508 -28.72 21.28 36.27
CA ILE A 508 -28.20 21.47 34.90
C ILE A 508 -27.77 22.94 34.75
N THR A 509 -26.49 23.19 34.46
CA THR A 509 -25.93 24.52 34.29
C THR A 509 -25.70 24.90 32.85
N CYS A 510 -25.57 23.95 31.94
CA CYS A 510 -25.43 24.19 30.49
C CYS A 510 -25.86 22.98 29.68
N VAL A 511 -25.96 23.21 28.37
CA VAL A 511 -25.95 22.17 27.36
C VAL A 511 -24.58 22.17 26.70
N LEU A 512 -23.91 21.02 26.61
CA LEU A 512 -22.67 20.80 25.87
C LEU A 512 -23.07 20.23 24.49
N GLN A 513 -22.88 21.03 23.47
CA GLN A 513 -23.21 20.65 22.10
C GLN A 513 -21.93 20.34 21.33
N LEU A 514 -21.87 19.19 20.67
CA LEU A 514 -20.70 18.81 19.86
C LEU A 514 -20.53 19.82 18.72
N LYS A 515 -19.31 20.31 18.52
CA LYS A 515 -18.97 21.23 17.43
C LYS A 515 -19.06 20.56 16.07
N ASP A 516 -19.45 21.30 15.05
CA ASP A 516 -19.55 20.80 13.67
C ASP A 516 -18.22 20.32 13.08
N ASP A 517 -17.12 20.87 13.55
CA ASP A 517 -15.75 20.52 13.12
C ASP A 517 -15.06 19.52 14.06
N ALA A 518 -15.75 19.05 15.10
CA ALA A 518 -15.19 18.03 15.98
C ALA A 518 -15.04 16.69 15.25
N ALA A 519 -13.93 16.03 15.49
CA ALA A 519 -13.62 14.73 14.89
C ALA A 519 -14.59 13.59 15.29
N GLY A 520 -15.24 13.75 16.46
CA GLY A 520 -16.22 12.81 17.00
C GLY A 520 -16.61 13.15 18.42
N SER A 521 -17.66 12.49 18.91
CA SER A 521 -18.14 12.64 20.27
C SER A 521 -17.37 11.71 21.22
N ILE A 522 -16.91 12.25 22.36
CA ILE A 522 -16.31 11.46 23.46
C ILE A 522 -17.36 11.00 24.46
N PHE A 523 -18.54 11.58 24.41
CA PHE A 523 -19.67 11.27 25.29
C PHE A 523 -20.88 10.81 24.49
N SER A 524 -21.73 10.00 25.11
CA SER A 524 -23.07 9.74 24.61
C SER A 524 -24.03 10.88 25.03
N ASP A 525 -25.15 10.99 24.33
CA ASP A 525 -26.20 11.93 24.74
C ASP A 525 -26.71 11.58 26.12
N GLY A 526 -26.71 12.56 27.04
CA GLY A 526 -27.11 12.33 28.43
C GLY A 526 -26.61 13.44 29.37
N ILE A 527 -26.65 13.17 30.64
CA ILE A 527 -26.20 14.10 31.68
C ILE A 527 -24.78 13.76 32.13
N MET A 528 -23.86 14.68 31.97
CA MET A 528 -22.51 14.61 32.46
C MET A 528 -22.43 15.22 33.87
N TYR A 529 -21.81 14.50 34.79
CA TYR A 529 -21.48 14.99 36.15
C TYR A 529 -19.97 15.04 36.35
N THR A 530 -19.54 15.84 37.35
CA THR A 530 -18.13 16.08 37.64
C THR A 530 -17.50 14.92 38.41
N GLN A 531 -16.18 14.78 38.30
CA GLN A 531 -15.41 13.82 39.10
C GLN A 531 -15.48 14.14 40.61
N ASP A 532 -15.56 15.41 40.98
CA ASP A 532 -15.75 15.81 42.37
C ASP A 532 -17.03 15.22 42.98
N LEU A 533 -18.09 15.05 42.17
CA LEU A 533 -19.30 14.36 42.61
C LEU A 533 -19.03 12.88 42.88
N VAL A 534 -18.24 12.22 42.00
CA VAL A 534 -17.91 10.80 42.17
C VAL A 534 -17.07 10.58 43.43
N GLU A 535 -16.06 11.41 43.66
CA GLU A 535 -15.22 11.32 44.85
C GLU A 535 -16.05 11.54 46.12
N PHE A 536 -16.87 12.59 46.15
CA PHE A 536 -17.77 12.84 47.24
C PHE A 536 -18.72 11.66 47.51
N TYR A 537 -19.38 11.16 46.46
CA TYR A 537 -20.34 10.04 46.60
C TYR A 537 -19.66 8.78 47.09
N ARG A 538 -18.47 8.47 46.63
CA ARG A 538 -17.69 7.31 47.08
C ARG A 538 -17.25 7.44 48.56
N ASP A 539 -16.80 8.61 48.94
CA ASP A 539 -16.39 8.86 50.34
C ASP A 539 -17.57 8.76 51.28
N ASP A 540 -18.74 9.24 50.88
CA ASP A 540 -19.98 9.08 51.62
C ASP A 540 -20.39 7.59 51.70
N CYS A 541 -20.39 6.87 50.55
CA CYS A 541 -20.66 5.46 50.50
C CYS A 541 -19.74 4.63 51.41
N LYS A 542 -18.42 4.96 51.48
CA LYS A 542 -17.47 4.29 52.37
C LYS A 542 -17.81 4.45 53.87
N SER A 543 -18.41 5.56 54.23
CA SER A 543 -18.80 5.92 55.59
C SER A 543 -20.23 5.48 55.98
N SER A 544 -21.01 5.03 54.98
CA SER A 544 -22.41 4.62 55.20
C SER A 544 -22.56 3.43 56.14
N ASP A 545 -23.70 3.39 56.80
CA ASP A 545 -24.02 2.34 57.81
C ASP A 545 -24.00 0.93 57.17
N VAL A 546 -24.53 0.78 55.98
CA VAL A 546 -24.53 -0.49 55.26
C VAL A 546 -23.11 -1.01 54.96
N VAL A 547 -22.22 -0.15 54.57
CA VAL A 547 -20.81 -0.51 54.24
C VAL A 547 -20.04 -0.82 55.54
N ASN A 548 -20.20 -0.01 56.58
CA ASN A 548 -19.57 -0.25 57.89
C ASN A 548 -20.04 -1.54 58.51
N THR A 549 -21.32 -1.86 58.44
CA THR A 549 -21.87 -3.13 58.89
C THR A 549 -21.27 -4.32 58.14
N LEU A 550 -21.16 -4.21 56.81
CA LEU A 550 -20.58 -5.26 55.97
C LEU A 550 -19.09 -5.49 56.26
N LYS A 551 -18.30 -4.43 56.36
CA LYS A 551 -16.88 -4.52 56.68
C LYS A 551 -16.67 -5.17 58.05
N THR A 552 -17.41 -4.73 59.07
CA THR A 552 -17.28 -5.25 60.40
C THR A 552 -17.63 -6.73 60.48
N LYS A 553 -18.75 -7.12 59.93
CA LYS A 553 -19.17 -8.53 59.91
C LYS A 553 -18.21 -9.43 59.14
N TYR A 554 -17.68 -8.96 58.04
CA TYR A 554 -16.71 -9.71 57.25
C TYR A 554 -15.37 -9.91 58.00
N LEU A 555 -14.85 -8.85 58.58
CA LEU A 555 -13.60 -8.89 59.35
C LEU A 555 -13.70 -9.66 60.63
N ASP A 556 -14.87 -9.68 61.30
CA ASP A 556 -15.15 -10.47 62.50
C ASP A 556 -15.28 -11.96 62.20
N GLY A 557 -15.22 -12.36 60.96
CA GLY A 557 -15.29 -13.76 60.54
C GLY A 557 -16.67 -14.38 60.78
N ASP A 558 -17.74 -13.59 60.78
CA ASP A 558 -19.10 -14.10 60.91
C ASP A 558 -19.46 -14.97 59.70
N SER A 559 -19.32 -16.26 59.89
CA SER A 559 -19.63 -17.26 58.86
C SER A 559 -21.09 -17.27 58.41
N ASN A 560 -21.97 -16.63 59.11
CA ASN A 560 -23.38 -16.49 58.72
C ASN A 560 -23.63 -15.49 57.63
N LEU A 561 -22.75 -14.54 57.40
CA LEU A 561 -22.72 -13.72 56.17
C LEU A 561 -22.52 -14.57 54.92
N ILE A 562 -21.93 -15.71 55.08
CA ILE A 562 -21.43 -16.57 54.05
C ILE A 562 -22.37 -17.79 53.81
N ASN A 563 -23.15 -18.23 54.80
CA ASN A 563 -23.84 -19.51 54.80
C ASN A 563 -25.37 -19.44 54.87
N GLY A 564 -26.02 -18.56 54.24
CA GLY A 564 -27.45 -18.63 54.10
C GLY A 564 -28.18 -17.47 54.75
N ASP A 565 -29.40 -17.39 54.83
CA ASP A 565 -30.41 -16.46 55.31
C ASP A 565 -30.09 -14.94 55.40
N THR A 566 -28.87 -14.52 55.07
CA THR A 566 -28.55 -13.12 54.95
C THR A 566 -28.67 -12.64 53.51
N PRO A 567 -29.43 -11.58 53.28
CA PRO A 567 -29.80 -11.05 51.99
C PRO A 567 -28.63 -10.57 51.15
N PHE A 568 -27.46 -10.45 51.70
CA PHE A 568 -26.27 -9.98 51.04
C PHE A 568 -25.71 -10.97 50.03
N VAL A 569 -25.72 -12.27 50.34
CA VAL A 569 -25.16 -13.28 49.44
C VAL A 569 -25.96 -13.34 48.12
N ASN A 570 -27.26 -13.28 48.23
CA ASN A 570 -28.13 -13.33 47.05
C ASN A 570 -27.99 -12.15 46.13
N ARG A 571 -27.59 -10.96 46.62
CA ARG A 571 -27.42 -9.77 45.77
C ARG A 571 -26.06 -9.65 45.14
N TYR A 572 -25.11 -10.15 45.81
CA TYR A 572 -23.80 -10.22 45.24
C TYR A 572 -23.79 -11.19 44.08
N THR A 573 -24.49 -12.28 44.17
CA THR A 573 -24.75 -13.24 43.11
C THR A 573 -25.40 -12.59 41.89
N VAL A 574 -26.18 -11.56 42.06
CA VAL A 574 -26.89 -10.87 40.99
C VAL A 574 -25.94 -10.02 40.15
N ARG A 575 -24.91 -9.39 40.70
CA ARG A 575 -23.90 -8.67 39.90
C ARG A 575 -22.81 -9.53 39.32
N ILE A 576 -22.52 -10.64 39.98
CA ILE A 576 -21.77 -11.73 39.37
C ILE A 576 -22.56 -12.31 38.19
N SER A 577 -23.88 -12.17 38.13
CA SER A 577 -24.66 -12.59 36.98
C SER A 577 -24.37 -11.78 35.70
N GLU A 578 -23.84 -10.60 35.79
CA GLU A 578 -23.26 -9.90 34.63
C GLU A 578 -21.95 -10.56 34.18
N LEU A 579 -21.10 -10.95 35.12
CA LEU A 579 -19.97 -11.85 34.85
C LEU A 579 -20.46 -13.28 34.52
N GLN A 580 -21.57 -13.73 35.07
CA GLN A 580 -22.20 -15.02 34.76
C GLN A 580 -22.75 -15.13 33.33
N GLN A 581 -23.13 -14.05 32.68
CA GLN A 581 -23.39 -14.08 31.22
C GLN A 581 -22.19 -14.58 30.45
N TYR A 582 -21.00 -14.35 30.95
CA TYR A 582 -19.74 -14.81 30.37
C TYR A 582 -19.24 -16.13 30.95
N LEU A 583 -19.70 -16.53 32.14
CA LEU A 583 -19.12 -17.64 32.90
C LEU A 583 -19.96 -18.91 32.91
N ASN A 584 -21.24 -18.88 32.54
CA ASN A 584 -22.04 -20.08 32.59
C ASN A 584 -23.27 -20.15 31.72
N MET A 585 -23.34 -21.22 31.02
CA MET A 585 -24.37 -21.53 30.04
C MET A 585 -25.14 -22.78 30.26
N ASP A 586 -24.84 -23.51 31.28
CA ASP A 586 -25.68 -24.60 31.72
C ASP A 586 -26.65 -24.11 32.83
N ASN A 587 -27.86 -23.77 32.38
CA ASN A 587 -29.03 -23.52 33.25
C ASN A 587 -29.03 -22.34 34.23
N GLY A 588 -28.25 -21.31 34.05
CA GLY A 588 -28.63 -19.97 34.52
C GLY A 588 -28.53 -19.73 36.02
N MET A 589 -27.94 -20.59 36.84
CA MET A 589 -27.78 -20.34 38.26
C MET A 589 -26.48 -20.91 38.80
N PHE A 590 -25.45 -20.06 38.92
CA PHE A 590 -24.43 -20.27 39.93
C PHE A 590 -24.86 -19.50 41.20
N SER A 591 -25.34 -20.18 42.13
CA SER A 591 -25.34 -19.74 43.50
C SER A 591 -24.00 -20.11 44.12
N TYR A 592 -23.09 -19.18 44.24
CA TYR A 592 -21.95 -19.33 45.11
C TYR A 592 -22.49 -19.19 46.53
N ASN A 593 -22.41 -20.24 47.28
CA ASN A 593 -22.91 -20.22 48.68
C ASN A 593 -21.92 -19.53 49.62
N THR A 594 -20.68 -19.32 49.17
CA THR A 594 -19.65 -18.70 50.00
C THR A 594 -18.70 -17.79 49.20
N PRO A 595 -18.12 -16.73 49.78
CA PRO A 595 -17.06 -15.94 49.16
C PRO A 595 -15.85 -16.76 48.70
N ASN A 596 -15.54 -17.84 49.42
CA ASN A 596 -14.48 -18.76 49.03
C ASN A 596 -14.78 -19.51 47.74
N GLU A 597 -16.02 -19.97 47.54
CA GLU A 597 -16.41 -20.58 46.25
C GLU A 597 -16.31 -19.58 45.09
N MET A 598 -16.73 -18.33 45.31
CA MET A 598 -16.57 -17.28 44.36
C MET A 598 -15.08 -16.98 44.07
N LYS A 599 -14.26 -16.85 45.10
CA LYS A 599 -12.81 -16.66 44.97
C LYS A 599 -12.18 -17.81 44.17
N LEU A 600 -12.52 -19.05 44.47
CA LEU A 600 -12.04 -20.21 43.72
C LEU A 600 -12.49 -20.17 42.24
N ALA A 601 -13.72 -19.78 41.99
CA ALA A 601 -14.24 -19.66 40.63
C ALA A 601 -13.54 -18.56 39.86
N LEU A 602 -13.40 -17.33 40.41
CA LEU A 602 -12.68 -16.23 39.79
C LEU A 602 -11.21 -16.59 39.56
N ASN A 603 -10.55 -17.18 40.53
CA ASN A 603 -9.16 -17.62 40.41
C ASN A 603 -8.97 -18.68 39.32
N SER A 604 -9.92 -19.65 39.24
CA SER A 604 -9.87 -20.71 38.24
C SER A 604 -10.11 -20.18 36.81
N TYR A 605 -11.09 -19.32 36.66
CA TYR A 605 -11.47 -18.80 35.32
C TYR A 605 -10.51 -17.75 34.78
N PHE A 606 -10.14 -16.79 35.63
CA PHE A 606 -9.34 -15.64 35.22
C PHE A 606 -7.85 -15.78 35.58
N GLN A 607 -7.47 -16.92 36.18
CA GLN A 607 -6.09 -17.19 36.60
C GLN A 607 -5.51 -16.11 37.53
N ILE A 608 -6.38 -15.54 38.36
CA ILE A 608 -5.99 -14.57 39.40
C ILE A 608 -6.05 -15.24 40.78
N ASN A 609 -5.35 -14.66 41.74
CA ASN A 609 -5.34 -15.19 43.14
C ASN A 609 -5.67 -14.06 44.11
N LEU A 610 -6.97 -13.80 44.27
CA LEU A 610 -7.48 -12.75 45.16
C LEU A 610 -7.34 -13.15 46.63
N SER A 611 -6.87 -12.21 47.44
CA SER A 611 -6.95 -12.28 48.90
C SER A 611 -8.38 -12.00 49.39
N ASP A 612 -8.63 -12.25 50.67
CA ASP A 612 -9.93 -11.99 51.27
C ASP A 612 -10.25 -10.48 51.35
N GLU A 613 -9.22 -9.65 51.49
CA GLU A 613 -9.36 -8.18 51.48
C GLU A 613 -9.69 -7.69 50.06
N GLU A 614 -9.04 -8.22 49.05
CA GLU A 614 -9.35 -7.90 47.65
C GLU A 614 -10.76 -8.34 47.28
N LEU A 615 -11.19 -9.48 47.77
CA LEU A 615 -12.54 -9.98 47.54
C LEU A 615 -13.59 -9.07 48.18
N ILE A 616 -13.41 -8.58 49.40
CA ILE A 616 -14.37 -7.65 50.02
C ILE A 616 -14.43 -6.33 49.30
N ASN A 617 -13.30 -5.85 48.79
CA ASN A 617 -13.28 -4.66 47.98
C ASN A 617 -14.14 -4.79 46.72
N LEU A 618 -14.13 -5.94 46.04
CA LEU A 618 -15.03 -6.21 44.94
C LEU A 618 -16.50 -6.24 45.40
N TYR A 619 -16.80 -6.76 46.54
CA TYR A 619 -18.13 -6.72 47.17
C TYR A 619 -18.65 -5.28 47.34
N LEU A 620 -17.78 -4.41 47.78
CA LEU A 620 -18.13 -3.02 48.08
C LEU A 620 -18.40 -2.18 46.83
N GLN A 621 -18.05 -2.68 45.64
CA GLN A 621 -18.41 -2.00 44.39
C GLN A 621 -19.91 -1.80 44.23
N VAL A 622 -20.72 -2.78 44.64
CA VAL A 622 -22.20 -2.70 44.59
C VAL A 622 -22.74 -1.52 45.36
N TYR A 623 -22.04 -1.14 46.44
CA TYR A 623 -22.41 -0.04 47.33
C TYR A 623 -21.67 1.25 47.07
N GLY A 624 -20.93 1.33 45.96
CA GLY A 624 -20.13 2.51 45.61
C GLY A 624 -18.88 2.73 46.48
N ALA A 625 -18.52 1.78 47.33
CA ALA A 625 -17.50 1.95 48.38
C ALA A 625 -16.19 1.20 48.08
N SER A 626 -16.04 0.63 46.90
CA SER A 626 -14.80 -0.08 46.49
C SER A 626 -13.68 0.88 46.11
N ASP A 627 -12.46 0.49 46.48
CA ASP A 627 -11.25 1.16 46.01
C ASP A 627 -10.71 0.53 44.71
N VAL A 628 -11.33 -0.54 44.23
CA VAL A 628 -10.99 -1.21 42.96
C VAL A 628 -11.82 -0.62 41.84
N PRO A 629 -11.20 0.04 40.85
CA PRO A 629 -11.95 0.53 39.71
C PRO A 629 -12.46 -0.56 38.80
N THR A 630 -13.51 -0.28 38.06
CA THR A 630 -14.05 -1.15 37.02
C THR A 630 -13.49 -0.87 35.66
N GLY A 631 -12.88 0.31 35.48
CA GLY A 631 -12.26 0.71 34.24
C GLY A 631 -11.32 1.88 34.39
N ILE A 632 -10.31 1.94 33.54
CA ILE A 632 -9.47 3.12 33.33
C ILE A 632 -9.49 3.39 31.84
N TYR A 633 -9.83 4.63 31.47
CA TYR A 633 -9.96 5.08 30.09
C TYR A 633 -8.92 6.14 29.80
N PHE A 634 -8.06 5.92 28.79
CA PHE A 634 -6.99 6.84 28.42
C PHE A 634 -7.32 7.50 27.10
N TYR A 635 -7.36 8.81 27.05
CA TYR A 635 -7.63 9.60 25.86
C TYR A 635 -6.31 10.11 25.26
N ALA A 636 -5.82 9.41 24.25
CA ALA A 636 -4.56 9.72 23.59
C ALA A 636 -4.67 11.02 22.77
N SER A 637 -3.62 11.87 22.84
CA SER A 637 -3.54 13.10 22.04
C SER A 637 -2.96 12.86 20.65
N SER A 638 -2.23 11.74 20.46
CA SER A 638 -1.54 11.37 19.23
C SER A 638 -1.23 9.88 19.20
N PHE A 639 -0.75 9.37 18.08
CA PHE A 639 -0.25 7.99 17.97
C PHE A 639 0.95 7.73 18.91
N GLU A 640 1.82 8.72 19.08
CA GLU A 640 2.96 8.59 20.00
C GLU A 640 2.51 8.44 21.45
N SER A 641 1.48 9.17 21.85
CA SER A 641 0.90 9.03 23.19
C SER A 641 0.15 7.72 23.37
N LYS A 642 -0.48 7.19 22.31
CA LYS A 642 -1.07 5.85 22.32
C LYS A 642 -0.01 4.78 22.59
N ASP A 643 1.10 4.83 21.85
CA ASP A 643 2.23 3.91 22.05
C ASP A 643 2.81 4.02 23.46
N ASP A 644 2.86 5.23 24.02
CA ASP A 644 3.31 5.47 25.41
C ASP A 644 2.36 4.84 26.44
N ILE A 645 1.04 4.93 26.25
CA ILE A 645 0.04 4.27 27.09
C ILE A 645 0.24 2.75 27.07
N ILE A 646 0.40 2.16 25.90
CA ILE A 646 0.65 0.74 25.73
C ILE A 646 1.97 0.34 26.40
N ALA A 647 3.04 1.08 26.17
CA ALA A 647 4.32 0.82 26.80
C ALA A 647 4.28 0.95 28.34
N MET A 648 3.48 1.84 28.87
CA MET A 648 3.24 1.99 30.31
C MET A 648 2.56 0.73 30.89
N ILE A 649 1.53 0.20 30.22
CA ILE A 649 0.85 -1.04 30.63
C ILE A 649 1.79 -2.25 30.52
N ASP A 650 2.55 -2.34 29.44
CA ASP A 650 3.53 -3.42 29.26
C ASP A 650 4.64 -3.38 30.32
N ALA A 651 5.10 -2.19 30.66
CA ALA A 651 6.08 -2.01 31.76
C ALA A 651 5.52 -2.41 33.13
N TRP A 652 4.23 -2.23 33.37
CA TRP A 652 3.55 -2.79 34.54
C TRP A 652 3.54 -4.32 34.49
N ASN A 653 3.10 -4.90 33.39
CA ASN A 653 2.97 -6.34 33.22
C ASN A 653 4.32 -7.08 33.28
N ALA A 654 5.43 -6.39 33.01
CA ALA A 654 6.77 -6.95 33.13
C ALA A 654 7.27 -7.07 34.57
N ARG A 655 6.55 -6.53 35.58
CA ARG A 655 6.93 -6.61 37.00
C ARG A 655 6.57 -7.97 37.57
N GLU A 656 7.39 -8.46 38.49
CA GLU A 656 7.09 -9.68 39.23
C GLU A 656 6.03 -9.43 40.33
N GLY A 657 5.11 -10.34 40.47
CA GLY A 657 4.12 -10.34 41.59
C GLY A 657 2.95 -9.36 41.38
N VAL A 658 2.76 -8.83 40.19
CA VAL A 658 1.61 -7.98 39.85
C VAL A 658 0.52 -8.77 39.11
N TYR A 659 -0.72 -8.28 39.19
CA TYR A 659 -1.79 -8.77 38.34
C TYR A 659 -1.58 -8.22 36.91
N THR A 660 -1.62 -9.09 35.92
CA THR A 660 -1.49 -8.72 34.51
C THR A 660 -2.72 -7.93 34.07
N ILE A 661 -2.48 -6.82 33.36
CA ILE A 661 -3.51 -5.93 32.83
C ILE A 661 -3.60 -6.10 31.31
N THR A 662 -4.79 -6.42 30.84
CA THR A 662 -5.13 -6.45 29.41
C THR A 662 -5.92 -5.20 29.06
N TYR A 663 -5.55 -4.54 27.95
CA TYR A 663 -6.26 -3.37 27.46
C TYR A 663 -7.03 -3.70 26.19
N THR A 664 -7.98 -2.85 25.85
CA THR A 664 -8.71 -2.88 24.58
C THR A 664 -8.49 -1.57 23.85
N ASP A 665 -8.03 -1.68 22.60
CA ASP A 665 -7.89 -0.56 21.68
C ASP A 665 -8.97 -0.65 20.60
N SER A 666 -10.04 0.09 20.79
CA SER A 666 -11.18 0.09 19.87
C SER A 666 -10.83 0.77 18.53
N SER A 667 -9.90 1.72 18.52
CA SER A 667 -9.49 2.41 17.29
C SER A 667 -8.65 1.48 16.38
N GLU A 668 -7.77 0.68 16.97
CA GLU A 668 -6.96 -0.28 16.24
C GLU A 668 -7.82 -1.42 15.65
N LEU A 669 -8.81 -1.89 16.41
CA LEU A 669 -9.72 -2.93 15.92
C LEU A 669 -10.47 -2.50 14.66
N LEU A 670 -11.05 -1.30 14.67
CA LEU A 670 -11.74 -0.73 13.51
C LEU A 670 -10.80 -0.53 12.32
N THR A 671 -9.61 0.00 12.58
CA THR A 671 -8.60 0.23 11.54
C THR A 671 -8.12 -1.07 10.91
N ASN A 672 -7.85 -2.10 11.71
CA ASN A 672 -7.40 -3.39 11.21
C ASN A 672 -8.48 -4.07 10.34
N ILE A 673 -9.76 -3.99 10.75
CA ILE A 673 -10.87 -4.54 9.95
C ILE A 673 -11.01 -3.80 8.63
N LEU A 674 -11.04 -2.47 8.65
CA LEU A 674 -11.18 -1.64 7.45
C LEU A 674 -9.95 -1.75 6.55
N GLY A 675 -8.75 -1.72 7.12
CA GLY A 675 -7.49 -1.89 6.39
C GLY A 675 -7.43 -3.23 5.67
N ASN A 676 -7.73 -4.33 6.35
CA ASN A 676 -7.76 -5.66 5.76
C ASN A 676 -8.78 -5.77 4.61
N LEU A 677 -9.95 -5.14 4.73
CA LEU A 677 -10.94 -5.11 3.65
C LEU A 677 -10.42 -4.36 2.41
N VAL A 678 -9.78 -3.19 2.63
CA VAL A 678 -9.15 -2.41 1.55
C VAL A 678 -8.04 -3.19 0.89
N ASP A 679 -7.20 -3.88 1.66
CA ASP A 679 -6.11 -4.71 1.16
C ASP A 679 -6.63 -5.88 0.31
N ILE A 680 -7.63 -6.62 0.78
CA ILE A 680 -8.23 -7.72 0.03
C ILE A 680 -8.80 -7.23 -1.30
N ILE A 681 -9.57 -6.13 -1.30
CA ILE A 681 -10.11 -5.53 -2.51
C ILE A 681 -8.98 -5.09 -3.44
N SER A 682 -7.95 -4.45 -2.90
CA SER A 682 -6.78 -4.00 -3.67
C SER A 682 -6.03 -5.16 -4.30
N TYR A 683 -5.79 -6.27 -3.59
CA TYR A 683 -5.13 -7.46 -4.14
C TYR A 683 -5.94 -8.08 -5.28
N VAL A 684 -7.26 -8.18 -5.16
CA VAL A 684 -8.13 -8.68 -6.22
C VAL A 684 -8.05 -7.78 -7.46
N LEU A 685 -8.12 -6.46 -7.27
CA LEU A 685 -8.03 -5.50 -8.38
C LEU A 685 -6.64 -5.51 -9.03
N ILE A 686 -5.56 -5.61 -8.24
CA ILE A 686 -4.19 -5.75 -8.75
C ILE A 686 -4.04 -7.04 -9.56
N ALA A 687 -4.65 -8.14 -9.14
CA ALA A 687 -4.63 -9.39 -9.90
C ALA A 687 -5.29 -9.22 -11.29
N PHE A 688 -6.44 -8.55 -11.38
CA PHE A 688 -7.06 -8.22 -12.66
C PHE A 688 -6.20 -7.30 -13.52
N ALA A 689 -5.58 -6.30 -12.92
CA ALA A 689 -4.69 -5.37 -13.62
C ALA A 689 -3.40 -6.07 -14.09
N ALA A 690 -2.88 -7.04 -13.35
CA ALA A 690 -1.75 -7.86 -13.77
C ALA A 690 -2.05 -8.66 -15.04
N ILE A 691 -3.26 -9.19 -15.18
CA ILE A 691 -3.73 -9.83 -16.42
C ILE A 691 -3.68 -8.83 -17.58
N SER A 692 -4.16 -7.60 -17.39
CA SER A 692 -4.10 -6.53 -18.38
C SER A 692 -2.66 -6.20 -18.81
N LEU A 693 -1.71 -6.20 -17.85
CA LEU A 693 -0.29 -6.01 -18.14
C LEU A 693 0.29 -7.15 -18.99
N VAL A 694 -0.07 -8.40 -18.70
CA VAL A 694 0.36 -9.54 -19.50
C VAL A 694 -0.15 -9.40 -20.94
N VAL A 695 -1.44 -9.08 -21.11
CA VAL A 695 -2.03 -8.85 -22.44
C VAL A 695 -1.33 -7.69 -23.17
N SER A 696 -1.07 -6.57 -22.50
CA SER A 696 -0.32 -5.43 -23.06
C SER A 696 1.09 -5.84 -23.46
N SER A 697 1.79 -6.64 -22.66
CA SER A 697 3.14 -7.13 -22.96
C SER A 697 3.16 -8.04 -24.19
N ILE A 698 2.17 -8.93 -24.33
CA ILE A 698 2.00 -9.78 -25.51
C ILE A 698 1.73 -8.93 -26.75
N MET A 699 0.86 -7.93 -26.63
CA MET A 699 0.54 -7.00 -27.73
C MET A 699 1.80 -6.26 -28.20
N ILE A 700 2.61 -5.74 -27.26
CA ILE A 700 3.88 -5.09 -27.58
C ILE A 700 4.84 -6.06 -28.28
N ALA A 701 4.94 -7.31 -27.82
CA ALA A 701 5.77 -8.33 -28.46
C ALA A 701 5.33 -8.60 -29.91
N ILE A 702 4.02 -8.75 -30.15
CA ILE A 702 3.46 -8.96 -31.49
C ILE A 702 3.75 -7.77 -32.41
N ILE A 703 3.49 -6.55 -31.94
CA ILE A 703 3.73 -5.34 -32.77
C ILE A 703 5.23 -5.14 -33.02
N THR A 704 6.09 -5.42 -32.05
CA THR A 704 7.54 -5.39 -32.24
C THR A 704 7.98 -6.46 -33.25
N TYR A 705 7.40 -7.65 -33.19
CA TYR A 705 7.67 -8.74 -34.14
C TYR A 705 7.26 -8.37 -35.59
N THR A 706 6.09 -7.78 -35.79
CA THR A 706 5.67 -7.27 -37.10
C THR A 706 6.58 -6.16 -37.61
N SER A 707 7.05 -5.26 -36.71
CA SER A 707 8.06 -4.25 -37.03
C SER A 707 9.37 -4.85 -37.53
N VAL A 708 9.82 -5.96 -36.92
CA VAL A 708 11.00 -6.71 -37.38
C VAL A 708 10.81 -7.28 -38.80
N ILE A 709 9.64 -7.83 -39.08
CA ILE A 709 9.34 -8.38 -40.43
C ILE A 709 9.39 -7.28 -41.47
N GLU A 710 8.73 -6.14 -41.25
CA GLU A 710 8.72 -5.02 -42.18
C GLU A 710 10.11 -4.43 -42.42
N ARG A 711 11.02 -4.54 -41.46
CA ARG A 711 12.40 -4.00 -41.56
C ARG A 711 13.45 -5.06 -41.89
N THR A 712 13.01 -6.23 -42.39
CA THR A 712 13.92 -7.34 -42.71
C THR A 712 15.03 -6.88 -43.67
N LYS A 713 14.75 -6.07 -44.68
CA LYS A 713 15.73 -5.52 -45.60
C LYS A 713 16.74 -4.59 -44.93
N GLU A 714 16.31 -3.72 -44.02
CA GLU A 714 17.22 -2.85 -43.23
C GLU A 714 18.16 -3.70 -42.33
N ILE A 715 17.62 -4.75 -41.71
CA ILE A 715 18.42 -5.73 -40.94
C ILE A 715 19.45 -6.40 -41.84
N GLY A 716 19.06 -6.79 -43.05
CA GLY A 716 19.92 -7.38 -44.03
C GLY A 716 21.09 -6.45 -44.41
N VAL A 717 20.82 -5.18 -44.64
CA VAL A 717 21.84 -4.14 -44.90
C VAL A 717 22.80 -3.99 -43.73
N LEU A 718 22.30 -3.86 -42.51
CA LEU A 718 23.13 -3.75 -41.31
C LEU A 718 24.06 -4.98 -41.15
N ARG A 719 23.49 -6.18 -41.32
CA ARG A 719 24.24 -7.46 -41.17
C ARG A 719 25.27 -7.61 -42.30
N SER A 720 24.98 -7.19 -43.54
CA SER A 720 25.91 -7.27 -44.66
C SER A 720 27.11 -6.32 -44.50
N ILE A 721 26.91 -5.17 -43.86
CA ILE A 721 27.97 -4.20 -43.54
C ILE A 721 28.82 -4.67 -42.30
N GLY A 722 28.45 -5.77 -41.65
CA GLY A 722 29.19 -6.36 -40.55
C GLY A 722 28.61 -6.12 -39.16
N ALA A 723 27.36 -5.65 -39.03
CA ALA A 723 26.70 -5.58 -37.73
C ALA A 723 26.63 -6.94 -37.08
N SER A 724 27.06 -7.03 -35.82
CA SER A 724 26.96 -8.27 -35.05
C SER A 724 25.51 -8.58 -34.67
N LYS A 725 25.21 -9.87 -34.36
CA LYS A 725 23.89 -10.27 -33.85
C LYS A 725 23.50 -9.46 -32.60
N ARG A 726 24.49 -9.11 -31.75
CA ARG A 726 24.28 -8.30 -30.55
C ARG A 726 23.93 -6.85 -30.85
N ASP A 727 24.53 -6.26 -31.89
CA ASP A 727 24.25 -4.86 -32.27
C ASP A 727 22.83 -4.74 -32.82
N VAL A 728 22.39 -5.69 -33.65
CA VAL A 728 21.00 -5.74 -34.12
C VAL A 728 20.03 -5.90 -32.95
N SER A 729 20.28 -6.87 -32.04
CA SER A 729 19.44 -7.05 -30.86
C SER A 729 19.39 -5.79 -29.97
N ARG A 730 20.51 -5.09 -29.79
CA ARG A 730 20.58 -3.84 -29.00
C ARG A 730 19.72 -2.72 -29.61
N VAL A 731 19.65 -2.59 -30.91
CA VAL A 731 18.80 -1.59 -31.57
C VAL A 731 17.33 -1.87 -31.28
N PHE A 732 16.88 -3.12 -31.39
CA PHE A 732 15.48 -3.48 -31.10
C PHE A 732 15.15 -3.41 -29.61
N ASN A 733 16.06 -3.85 -28.73
CA ASN A 733 15.87 -3.68 -27.29
C ASN A 733 15.83 -2.21 -26.87
N ALA A 734 16.63 -1.34 -27.50
CA ALA A 734 16.56 0.09 -27.27
C ALA A 734 15.21 0.68 -27.73
N GLU A 735 14.66 0.19 -28.85
CA GLU A 735 13.33 0.58 -29.34
C GLU A 735 12.23 0.21 -28.32
N THR A 736 12.23 -1.02 -27.81
CA THR A 736 11.26 -1.47 -26.80
C THR A 736 11.41 -0.72 -25.47
N THR A 737 12.63 -0.37 -25.05
CA THR A 737 12.89 0.45 -23.87
C THR A 737 12.26 1.84 -24.01
N ILE A 738 12.40 2.48 -25.18
CA ILE A 738 11.80 3.80 -25.45
C ILE A 738 10.28 3.72 -25.45
N ILE A 739 9.70 2.66 -26.06
CA ILE A 739 8.26 2.42 -26.06
C ILE A 739 7.77 2.24 -24.62
N GLY A 740 8.49 1.47 -23.81
CA GLY A 740 8.13 1.26 -22.40
C GLY A 740 8.16 2.53 -21.57
N LEU A 741 9.18 3.36 -21.78
CA LEU A 741 9.26 4.67 -21.12
C LEU A 741 8.09 5.58 -21.55
N ALA A 742 7.80 5.64 -22.84
CA ALA A 742 6.70 6.44 -23.36
C ALA A 742 5.34 5.91 -22.85
N ALA A 743 5.13 4.60 -22.85
CA ALA A 743 3.91 3.97 -22.36
C ALA A 743 3.72 4.22 -20.85
N GLY A 744 4.79 4.07 -20.06
CA GLY A 744 4.77 4.35 -18.62
C GLY A 744 4.44 5.81 -18.31
N LEU A 745 5.10 6.75 -18.99
CA LEU A 745 4.82 8.18 -18.81
C LEU A 745 3.40 8.56 -19.25
N ILE A 746 2.95 8.08 -20.40
CA ILE A 746 1.56 8.31 -20.86
C ILE A 746 0.59 7.70 -19.84
N GLY A 747 0.86 6.48 -19.39
CA GLY A 747 0.02 5.77 -18.41
C GLY A 747 -0.15 6.55 -17.11
N VAL A 748 0.93 7.00 -16.52
CA VAL A 748 0.93 7.79 -15.27
C VAL A 748 0.27 9.15 -15.45
N ILE A 749 0.56 9.87 -16.56
CA ILE A 749 -0.06 11.18 -16.84
C ILE A 749 -1.58 11.03 -17.02
N VAL A 750 -2.01 10.05 -17.82
CA VAL A 750 -3.45 9.81 -18.05
C VAL A 750 -4.14 9.37 -16.75
N ALA A 751 -3.51 8.48 -15.98
CA ALA A 751 -4.06 8.08 -14.69
C ALA A 751 -4.18 9.27 -13.73
N GLY A 752 -3.15 10.11 -13.61
CA GLY A 752 -3.19 11.32 -12.78
C GLY A 752 -4.26 12.33 -13.23
N LEU A 753 -4.52 12.44 -14.55
CA LEU A 753 -5.64 13.24 -15.04
C LEU A 753 -7.01 12.61 -14.72
N LEU A 754 -7.11 11.28 -14.72
CA LEU A 754 -8.34 10.55 -14.43
C LEU A 754 -8.64 10.49 -12.92
N THR A 755 -7.64 10.63 -12.04
CA THR A 755 -7.89 10.71 -10.58
C THR A 755 -8.73 11.92 -10.20
N ILE A 756 -8.68 13.03 -10.97
CA ILE A 756 -9.47 14.22 -10.70
C ILE A 756 -10.98 13.96 -10.85
N PRO A 757 -11.51 13.52 -12.02
CA PRO A 757 -12.94 13.22 -12.13
C PRO A 757 -13.37 12.05 -11.25
N ILE A 758 -12.53 11.03 -11.07
CA ILE A 758 -12.82 9.89 -10.18
C ILE A 758 -12.95 10.40 -8.73
N GLY A 759 -12.05 11.24 -8.25
CA GLY A 759 -12.12 11.85 -6.92
C GLY A 759 -13.40 12.68 -6.72
N LEU A 760 -13.81 13.43 -7.74
CA LEU A 760 -15.07 14.20 -7.69
C LEU A 760 -16.31 13.29 -7.63
N ILE A 761 -16.32 12.20 -8.41
CA ILE A 761 -17.40 11.21 -8.39
C ILE A 761 -17.46 10.52 -7.01
N LEU A 762 -16.33 10.07 -6.51
CA LEU A 762 -16.24 9.44 -5.19
C LEU A 762 -16.73 10.40 -4.10
N LYS A 763 -16.28 11.65 -4.13
CA LYS A 763 -16.77 12.69 -3.19
C LYS A 763 -18.28 12.89 -3.29
N SER A 764 -18.85 12.89 -4.48
CA SER A 764 -20.31 13.03 -4.67
C SER A 764 -21.11 11.84 -4.14
N LEU A 765 -20.53 10.63 -4.20
CA LEU A 765 -21.20 9.39 -3.75
C LEU A 765 -21.03 9.14 -2.25
N THR A 766 -19.87 9.47 -1.70
CA THR A 766 -19.50 9.12 -0.31
C THR A 766 -19.47 10.31 0.64
N GLY A 767 -19.50 11.54 0.12
CA GLY A 767 -19.27 12.76 0.90
C GLY A 767 -17.78 13.01 1.22
N ILE A 768 -16.90 12.04 0.98
CA ILE A 768 -15.50 12.04 1.39
C ILE A 768 -14.61 12.56 0.27
N GLY A 769 -13.75 13.54 0.56
CA GLY A 769 -12.75 14.07 -0.37
C GLY A 769 -11.42 13.32 -0.26
N GLY A 770 -10.59 13.40 -1.33
CA GLY A 770 -9.21 12.89 -1.27
C GLY A 770 -9.06 11.36 -1.45
N LEU A 771 -10.13 10.62 -1.83
CA LEU A 771 -10.12 9.17 -2.00
C LEU A 771 -9.36 8.65 -3.24
N ALA A 772 -8.82 9.51 -4.08
CA ALA A 772 -8.05 9.12 -5.26
C ALA A 772 -6.79 9.99 -5.36
N VAL A 773 -5.69 9.52 -4.80
CA VAL A 773 -4.40 10.22 -4.76
C VAL A 773 -3.30 9.33 -5.33
N LEU A 774 -2.68 9.78 -6.43
CA LEU A 774 -1.55 9.06 -7.02
C LEU A 774 -0.24 9.56 -6.40
N GLU A 775 0.36 8.75 -5.57
CA GLU A 775 1.64 9.04 -4.94
C GLU A 775 2.78 9.13 -5.96
N PRO A 776 3.71 10.11 -5.83
CA PRO A 776 4.83 10.26 -6.75
C PRO A 776 5.76 9.04 -6.80
N LEU A 777 5.96 8.36 -5.69
CA LEU A 777 6.79 7.16 -5.61
C LEU A 777 6.16 6.00 -6.38
N SER A 778 4.87 5.75 -6.18
CA SER A 778 4.09 4.75 -6.89
C SER A 778 4.08 5.02 -8.41
N ALA A 779 3.94 6.28 -8.80
CA ALA A 779 4.02 6.71 -10.20
C ALA A 779 5.40 6.38 -10.82
N LEU A 780 6.50 6.66 -10.11
CA LEU A 780 7.86 6.34 -10.57
C LEU A 780 8.06 4.83 -10.71
N VAL A 781 7.62 4.04 -9.74
CA VAL A 781 7.71 2.58 -9.76
C VAL A 781 6.96 2.01 -10.97
N LEU A 782 5.77 2.51 -11.27
CA LEU A 782 4.99 2.09 -12.43
C LEU A 782 5.70 2.37 -13.77
N VAL A 783 6.37 3.52 -13.91
CA VAL A 783 7.18 3.81 -15.09
C VAL A 783 8.33 2.80 -15.22
N VAL A 784 9.01 2.48 -14.13
CA VAL A 784 10.09 1.47 -14.13
C VAL A 784 9.55 0.09 -14.51
N ILE A 785 8.42 -0.33 -13.94
CA ILE A 785 7.75 -1.60 -14.27
C ILE A 785 7.41 -1.63 -15.77
N SER A 786 6.85 -0.54 -16.32
CA SER A 786 6.55 -0.42 -17.75
C SER A 786 7.78 -0.66 -18.61
N VAL A 787 8.91 -0.04 -18.28
CA VAL A 787 10.18 -0.20 -19.01
C VAL A 787 10.69 -1.64 -18.92
N VAL A 788 10.65 -2.26 -17.75
CA VAL A 788 11.12 -3.64 -17.55
C VAL A 788 10.24 -4.62 -18.34
N LEU A 789 8.92 -4.50 -18.24
CA LEU A 789 7.99 -5.41 -18.93
C LEU A 789 8.12 -5.31 -20.45
N THR A 790 8.20 -4.08 -20.99
CA THR A 790 8.36 -3.87 -22.43
C THR A 790 9.73 -4.34 -22.93
N PHE A 791 10.77 -4.16 -22.13
CA PHE A 791 12.09 -4.71 -22.43
C PHE A 791 12.06 -6.24 -22.51
N VAL A 792 11.45 -6.91 -21.53
CA VAL A 792 11.30 -8.36 -21.52
C VAL A 792 10.48 -8.84 -22.73
N ALA A 793 9.34 -8.20 -23.00
CA ALA A 793 8.50 -8.50 -24.15
C ALA A 793 9.25 -8.35 -25.50
N GLY A 794 10.19 -7.41 -25.57
CA GLY A 794 11.03 -7.15 -26.75
C GLY A 794 12.17 -8.14 -26.97
N LEU A 795 12.59 -8.92 -25.96
CA LEU A 795 13.72 -9.82 -26.06
C LEU A 795 13.54 -10.90 -27.17
N VAL A 796 12.35 -11.47 -27.27
CA VAL A 796 12.06 -12.52 -28.27
C VAL A 796 12.11 -11.96 -29.68
N PRO A 797 11.39 -10.86 -30.04
CA PRO A 797 11.48 -10.24 -31.36
C PRO A 797 12.92 -9.78 -31.71
N ALA A 798 13.64 -9.17 -30.76
CA ALA A 798 15.02 -8.74 -30.97
C ALA A 798 15.97 -9.91 -31.25
N HIS A 799 15.76 -11.04 -30.58
CA HIS A 799 16.53 -12.25 -30.84
C HIS A 799 16.25 -12.83 -32.23
N ILE A 800 14.98 -12.86 -32.66
CA ILE A 800 14.59 -13.28 -34.00
C ILE A 800 15.20 -12.36 -35.05
N ALA A 801 15.13 -11.05 -34.86
CA ALA A 801 15.76 -10.04 -35.73
C ALA A 801 17.26 -10.31 -35.90
N SER A 802 17.96 -10.61 -34.81
CA SER A 802 19.40 -10.82 -34.80
C SER A 802 19.85 -12.09 -35.56
N LYS A 803 18.99 -13.08 -35.69
CA LYS A 803 19.27 -14.36 -36.36
C LYS A 803 18.96 -14.35 -37.86
N LYS A 804 18.35 -13.27 -38.40
CA LYS A 804 18.07 -13.19 -39.84
C LYS A 804 19.34 -13.30 -40.67
N ASP A 805 19.29 -14.17 -41.73
CA ASP A 805 20.39 -14.30 -42.69
C ASP A 805 20.44 -13.04 -43.57
N PRO A 806 21.62 -12.39 -43.70
CA PRO A 806 21.74 -11.17 -44.50
C PRO A 806 21.41 -11.38 -45.98
N VAL A 807 21.73 -12.52 -46.54
CA VAL A 807 21.49 -12.78 -47.97
C VAL A 807 20.02 -12.96 -48.26
N LEU A 808 19.33 -13.74 -47.43
CA LEU A 808 17.86 -13.94 -47.52
C LEU A 808 17.11 -12.64 -47.23
N ALA A 809 17.60 -11.86 -46.26
CA ALA A 809 16.98 -10.58 -45.88
C ALA A 809 17.10 -9.52 -46.98
N LEU A 810 18.17 -9.50 -47.78
CA LEU A 810 18.35 -8.57 -48.91
C LEU A 810 17.56 -9.00 -50.14
N ARG A 811 17.27 -10.30 -50.32
CA ARG A 811 16.49 -10.84 -51.42
C ARG A 811 14.98 -10.85 -51.19
N SER A 812 14.53 -10.62 -49.92
CA SER A 812 13.09 -10.48 -49.61
C SER A 812 12.56 -9.20 -50.27
N GLU A 813 11.53 -9.35 -51.11
CA GLU A 813 10.78 -8.24 -51.71
C GLU A 813 10.03 -7.40 -50.62
#